data_46a328c4c1e91130c7b9a56d215b2992
#
_entry.id   46a328c4c1e91130c7b9a56d215b2992
#
_cell.length_a   1.000
_cell.length_b   1.000
_cell.length_c   1.000
_cell.angle_alpha   90.00
_cell.angle_beta   90.00
_cell.angle_gamma   90.00
#
_symmetry.space_group_name_H-M   'P 1'
#
loop_
_entity.id
_entity.type
_entity.pdbx_description
1 polymer ?
#
loop_
_entity_poly.entity_id
_entity_poly.type
_entity_poly.pdbx_seq_one_letter_code
_entity_poly.pdbx_strand_id
1 'polypeptide(L)'
;MYDIESPEHAWLNITNKDLKDIASPLTGLSQKEKDNLHLHVLRLMRNPKYFQWTAKKLLNVELLPAQVVILRELWTKAFPMYIASRGFGKSFLLAVYSILRCLLVPSTKIVIVGAAFRQSKVIFEYMDTIWKNAPILRSVCSDSSGPRRDVDRCTMRVNDSWAMAVPLGDGSKIRGLRAHTIIADEFNSIPVDIYETVVAGFAAVSANPTQNVKEAAKRKVLQQSGDWNERMEDDYQDRQSNQSIISGTCGYGFEHFASYWKKYKSTIQSHGDFKKAAEAAGDDIDEIPEYMKRLDWKSFSVIRVPYELIPEGFMDDQQVARSRATMHNGIYQMEYGACFTSDSQGFFKRSLIESCVAHDRNCQAAGWPSWCADPFDPVTRGDPNGRYVFGIDPASEQDNFALIIIEIHPEHQRVVYSWTTNKKDFQSRRRIGLTDANDYYGFCCRKIRELYKVFPCVRIGIDSQGGGYALTEALGDSDKMMQGERPILPIIEDKKEKDTDSIAGDHIVELINFAKAEWTSQANHGLRKDMEDKILLFPRFDTLSLSIMSEKDKISFKQLRDKLGESNALRLYDTLEDSVMEIEELKNELVTVIMSTTATGRERFDTPEIKLETGRKGRMRKDRYSALVIANMIARLIHREIPPPMYNNIGTVIKPGVFEVDPSNQMYVGQEWMSSVNSTVCFGIKRHPQ
;
A
#
# COMPACT_ATOMS: atom_id res chain seq x y z
N MET A 1 14.42 -32.14 -0.85
CA MET A 1 13.76 -32.98 0.16
C MET A 1 14.79 -33.23 1.25
N TYR A 2 14.56 -32.82 2.49
CA TYR A 2 15.48 -33.19 3.57
C TYR A 2 15.33 -34.69 3.81
N ASP A 3 16.41 -35.43 3.82
CA ASP A 3 16.42 -36.81 4.20
C ASP A 3 16.24 -36.87 5.73
N ILE A 4 14.97 -37.09 6.14
CA ILE A 4 14.56 -37.11 7.56
C ILE A 4 15.16 -38.32 8.28
N GLU A 5 15.60 -39.36 7.55
CA GLU A 5 16.22 -40.55 8.08
C GLU A 5 17.75 -40.39 8.26
N SER A 6 18.34 -39.33 7.74
CA SER A 6 19.75 -39.02 7.94
C SER A 6 20.05 -38.76 9.41
N PRO A 7 21.15 -39.31 9.96
CA PRO A 7 21.56 -39.03 11.35
C PRO A 7 21.71 -37.53 11.65
N GLU A 8 22.04 -36.71 10.64
CA GLU A 8 22.18 -35.27 10.76
C GLU A 8 20.81 -34.54 10.91
N HIS A 9 19.71 -35.21 10.53
CA HIS A 9 18.35 -34.67 10.57
C HIS A 9 17.44 -35.41 11.58
N ALA A 10 17.93 -36.40 12.28
CA ALA A 10 17.16 -37.21 13.24
C ALA A 10 16.43 -36.36 14.31
N TRP A 11 17.00 -35.21 14.66
CA TRP A 11 16.41 -34.27 15.61
C TRP A 11 15.16 -33.53 15.07
N LEU A 12 14.90 -33.54 13.76
CA LEU A 12 13.65 -33.00 13.19
C LEU A 12 12.42 -33.82 13.62
N ASN A 13 12.64 -35.08 14.00
CA ASN A 13 11.60 -35.98 14.48
C ASN A 13 11.40 -35.94 16.00
N ILE A 14 12.12 -35.07 16.73
CA ILE A 14 11.98 -34.92 18.18
C ILE A 14 10.57 -34.47 18.53
N THR A 15 9.82 -35.35 19.18
CA THR A 15 8.47 -35.10 19.67
C THR A 15 8.49 -34.35 21.02
N ASN A 16 7.34 -33.83 21.46
CA ASN A 16 7.23 -33.25 22.82
C ASN A 16 7.51 -34.27 23.93
N LYS A 17 7.35 -35.56 23.65
CA LYS A 17 7.70 -36.65 24.57
C LYS A 17 9.22 -36.79 24.67
N ASP A 18 9.90 -36.76 23.52
CA ASP A 18 11.37 -36.85 23.48
C ASP A 18 12.01 -35.65 24.18
N LEU A 19 11.41 -34.44 24.05
CA LEU A 19 11.87 -33.26 24.79
C LEU A 19 11.71 -33.41 26.32
N LYS A 20 10.65 -34.07 26.79
CA LYS A 20 10.47 -34.38 28.21
C LYS A 20 11.46 -35.43 28.66
N ASP A 21 11.73 -36.43 27.84
CA ASP A 21 12.71 -37.48 28.12
C ASP A 21 14.16 -36.97 28.06
N ILE A 22 14.45 -35.97 27.19
CA ILE A 22 15.72 -35.25 27.16
C ILE A 22 15.87 -34.30 28.37
N ALA A 23 14.77 -33.73 28.88
CA ALA A 23 14.82 -32.91 30.10
C ALA A 23 15.16 -33.71 31.37
N SER A 24 14.84 -34.99 31.39
CA SER A 24 15.18 -35.90 32.50
C SER A 24 16.70 -36.13 32.70
N PRO A 25 17.52 -36.27 31.64
CA PRO A 25 18.98 -36.40 31.77
C PRO A 25 19.71 -35.13 32.22
N LEU A 26 19.05 -33.94 32.15
CA LEU A 26 19.67 -32.69 32.61
C LEU A 26 19.90 -32.63 34.12
N THR A 27 19.30 -33.53 34.89
CA THR A 27 19.45 -33.61 36.34
C THR A 27 20.84 -34.04 36.79
N GLY A 28 21.61 -34.71 35.93
CA GLY A 28 22.99 -35.15 36.21
C GLY A 28 24.09 -34.24 35.65
N LEU A 29 23.75 -33.21 34.85
CA LEU A 29 24.72 -32.35 34.20
C LEU A 29 25.16 -31.19 35.11
N SER A 30 26.43 -30.84 35.06
CA SER A 30 26.98 -29.64 35.69
C SER A 30 26.37 -28.39 35.02
N GLN A 31 26.38 -27.23 35.72
CA GLN A 31 25.86 -25.98 35.19
C GLN A 31 26.55 -25.59 33.85
N LYS A 32 27.87 -25.82 33.77
CA LYS A 32 28.64 -25.56 32.54
C LYS A 32 28.20 -26.41 31.35
N GLU A 33 27.86 -27.68 31.59
CA GLU A 33 27.35 -28.58 30.53
C GLU A 33 25.94 -28.18 30.12
N LYS A 34 25.08 -27.78 31.06
CA LYS A 34 23.74 -27.20 30.74
C LYS A 34 23.84 -25.93 29.91
N ASP A 35 24.75 -25.02 30.29
CA ASP A 35 24.97 -23.77 29.55
C ASP A 35 25.49 -24.04 28.14
N ASN A 36 26.41 -25.01 27.98
CA ASN A 36 26.89 -25.42 26.65
C ASN A 36 25.77 -26.02 25.79
N LEU A 37 24.90 -26.85 26.37
CA LEU A 37 23.76 -27.43 25.69
C LEU A 37 22.76 -26.33 25.25
N HIS A 38 22.45 -25.38 26.13
CA HIS A 38 21.58 -24.25 25.81
C HIS A 38 22.17 -23.42 24.68
N LEU A 39 23.46 -23.12 24.69
CA LEU A 39 24.14 -22.42 23.62
C LEU A 39 24.07 -23.18 22.29
N HIS A 40 24.24 -24.52 22.37
CA HIS A 40 24.14 -25.35 21.16
C HIS A 40 22.72 -25.31 20.56
N VAL A 41 21.68 -25.47 21.38
CA VAL A 41 20.28 -25.37 20.95
C VAL A 41 19.98 -23.99 20.35
N LEU A 42 20.45 -22.91 20.96
CA LEU A 42 20.29 -21.57 20.44
C LEU A 42 20.97 -21.39 19.06
N ARG A 43 22.17 -21.98 18.89
CA ARG A 43 22.85 -21.95 17.56
C ARG A 43 22.05 -22.71 16.52
N LEU A 44 21.49 -23.87 16.85
CA LEU A 44 20.62 -24.63 15.95
C LEU A 44 19.36 -23.82 15.59
N MET A 45 18.70 -23.20 16.56
CA MET A 45 17.51 -22.40 16.34
C MET A 45 17.78 -21.17 15.46
N ARG A 46 19.00 -20.61 15.53
CA ARG A 46 19.42 -19.49 14.67
C ARG A 46 19.80 -19.92 13.26
N ASN A 47 20.11 -21.18 13.05
CA ASN A 47 20.50 -21.67 11.74
C ASN A 47 19.28 -21.73 10.82
N PRO A 48 19.30 -21.01 9.69
CA PRO A 48 18.17 -20.96 8.76
C PRO A 48 17.71 -22.30 8.20
N LYS A 49 18.59 -23.30 8.18
CA LYS A 49 18.25 -24.68 7.77
C LYS A 49 17.12 -25.28 8.61
N TYR A 50 16.99 -24.83 9.86
CA TYR A 50 16.07 -25.40 10.83
C TYR A 50 14.86 -24.52 11.16
N PHE A 51 14.60 -23.49 10.38
CA PHE A 51 13.53 -22.52 10.66
C PHE A 51 12.12 -23.12 10.67
N GLN A 52 11.86 -24.19 9.92
CA GLN A 52 10.57 -24.89 10.02
C GLN A 52 10.35 -25.42 11.45
N TRP A 53 11.34 -26.11 11.98
CA TRP A 53 11.30 -26.62 13.34
C TRP A 53 11.28 -25.49 14.39
N THR A 54 12.11 -24.47 14.21
CA THR A 54 12.20 -23.32 15.11
C THR A 54 10.87 -22.57 15.18
N ALA A 55 10.23 -22.29 14.06
CA ALA A 55 8.93 -21.64 14.01
C ALA A 55 7.84 -22.50 14.69
N LYS A 56 7.85 -23.82 14.44
CA LYS A 56 6.89 -24.73 15.09
C LYS A 56 7.08 -24.78 16.60
N LYS A 57 8.31 -24.86 17.07
CA LYS A 57 8.61 -24.99 18.53
C LYS A 57 8.43 -23.67 19.29
N LEU A 58 8.93 -22.56 18.76
CA LEU A 58 8.89 -21.26 19.44
C LEU A 58 7.56 -20.54 19.27
N LEU A 59 6.97 -20.62 18.07
CA LEU A 59 5.79 -19.83 17.69
C LEU A 59 4.52 -20.66 17.51
N ASN A 60 4.62 -21.99 17.57
CA ASN A 60 3.53 -22.92 17.23
C ASN A 60 2.97 -22.69 15.81
N VAL A 61 3.83 -22.30 14.87
CA VAL A 61 3.51 -22.00 13.48
C VAL A 61 4.08 -23.10 12.57
N GLU A 62 3.25 -23.67 11.73
CA GLU A 62 3.68 -24.55 10.65
C GLU A 62 3.91 -23.76 9.39
N LEU A 63 5.14 -23.78 8.88
CA LEU A 63 5.51 -23.11 7.64
C LEU A 63 5.54 -24.13 6.50
N LEU A 64 5.08 -23.70 5.32
CA LEU A 64 5.31 -24.46 4.10
C LEU A 64 6.79 -24.42 3.71
N PRO A 65 7.31 -25.43 3.00
CA PRO A 65 8.69 -25.44 2.52
C PRO A 65 9.08 -24.16 1.78
N ALA A 66 8.19 -23.65 0.90
CA ALA A 66 8.40 -22.39 0.20
C ALA A 66 8.56 -21.20 1.16
N GLN A 67 7.74 -21.13 2.20
CA GLN A 67 7.83 -20.06 3.22
C GLN A 67 9.14 -20.15 4.03
N VAL A 68 9.63 -21.37 4.28
CA VAL A 68 10.92 -21.57 4.98
C VAL A 68 12.08 -21.05 4.12
N VAL A 69 12.06 -21.32 2.82
CA VAL A 69 13.08 -20.80 1.89
C VAL A 69 13.06 -19.27 1.85
N ILE A 70 11.89 -18.67 1.77
CA ILE A 70 11.73 -17.21 1.81
C ILE A 70 12.24 -16.64 3.13
N LEU A 71 11.86 -17.24 4.25
CA LEU A 71 12.31 -16.83 5.58
C LEU A 71 13.83 -16.89 5.71
N ARG A 72 14.47 -17.91 5.10
CA ARG A 72 15.92 -18.04 5.04
C ARG A 72 16.56 -16.88 4.25
N GLU A 73 16.03 -16.53 3.08
CA GLU A 73 16.52 -15.39 2.29
C GLU A 73 16.35 -14.07 3.06
N LEU A 74 15.18 -13.85 3.66
CA LEU A 74 14.94 -12.68 4.52
C LEU A 74 15.91 -12.62 5.70
N TRP A 75 16.36 -13.77 6.22
CA TRP A 75 17.27 -13.82 7.36
C TRP A 75 18.71 -13.53 7.00
N THR A 76 19.18 -14.04 5.86
CA THR A 76 20.61 -14.03 5.49
C THR A 76 21.02 -12.83 4.64
N LYS A 77 20.07 -12.21 3.91
CA LYS A 77 20.39 -11.12 2.98
C LYS A 77 20.20 -9.75 3.66
N ALA A 78 21.10 -8.81 3.34
CA ALA A 78 20.98 -7.44 3.84
C ALA A 78 19.87 -6.66 3.10
N PHE A 79 19.68 -6.93 1.81
CA PHE A 79 18.73 -6.23 0.94
C PHE A 79 17.82 -7.21 0.21
N PRO A 80 16.93 -7.91 0.91
CA PRO A 80 15.95 -8.79 0.27
C PRO A 80 14.75 -7.98 -0.24
N MET A 81 14.33 -8.26 -1.46
CA MET A 81 13.08 -7.79 -2.05
C MET A 81 12.10 -8.97 -2.14
N TYR A 82 10.94 -8.83 -1.50
CA TYR A 82 9.95 -9.89 -1.40
C TYR A 82 8.65 -9.53 -2.12
N ILE A 83 8.47 -10.10 -3.29
CA ILE A 83 7.31 -9.91 -4.15
C ILE A 83 6.54 -11.23 -4.21
N ALA A 84 5.27 -11.23 -3.89
CA ALA A 84 4.47 -12.45 -3.94
C ALA A 84 3.03 -12.18 -4.37
N SER A 85 2.41 -13.19 -4.94
CA SER A 85 0.99 -13.24 -5.25
C SER A 85 0.15 -12.80 -4.05
N ARG A 86 -0.94 -12.12 -4.33
CA ARG A 86 -1.94 -11.79 -3.33
C ARG A 86 -2.44 -13.06 -2.65
N GLY A 87 -2.57 -13.04 -1.32
CA GLY A 87 -3.03 -14.20 -0.55
C GLY A 87 -1.94 -15.19 -0.13
N PHE A 88 -0.70 -15.08 -0.62
CA PHE A 88 0.40 -15.98 -0.20
C PHE A 88 0.85 -15.79 1.24
N GLY A 89 0.44 -14.72 1.91
CA GLY A 89 0.79 -14.47 3.30
C GLY A 89 2.10 -13.71 3.50
N LYS A 90 2.41 -12.71 2.63
CA LYS A 90 3.58 -11.82 2.79
C LYS A 90 3.68 -11.25 4.19
N SER A 91 2.65 -10.54 4.64
CA SER A 91 2.63 -9.86 5.95
C SER A 91 2.67 -10.86 7.12
N PHE A 92 2.07 -12.05 6.96
CA PHE A 92 2.21 -13.14 7.94
C PHE A 92 3.67 -13.59 8.08
N LEU A 93 4.36 -13.81 6.97
CA LEU A 93 5.76 -14.28 7.01
C LEU A 93 6.70 -13.19 7.55
N LEU A 94 6.42 -11.91 7.27
CA LEU A 94 7.13 -10.77 7.86
C LEU A 94 6.89 -10.68 9.39
N ALA A 95 5.69 -11.03 9.86
CA ALA A 95 5.41 -11.14 11.29
C ALA A 95 6.22 -12.28 11.94
N VAL A 96 6.23 -13.47 11.33
CA VAL A 96 7.05 -14.61 11.79
C VAL A 96 8.53 -14.23 11.83
N TYR A 97 9.05 -13.61 10.75
CA TYR A 97 10.42 -13.10 10.69
C TYR A 97 10.72 -12.15 11.86
N SER A 98 9.86 -11.16 12.07
CA SER A 98 10.05 -10.13 13.09
C SER A 98 10.10 -10.71 14.50
N ILE A 99 9.20 -11.63 14.82
CA ILE A 99 9.17 -12.30 16.12
C ILE A 99 10.41 -13.17 16.32
N LEU A 100 10.75 -14.01 15.33
CA LEU A 100 11.94 -14.87 15.42
C LEU A 100 13.21 -14.04 15.55
N ARG A 101 13.32 -12.92 14.83
CA ARG A 101 14.47 -12.03 14.89
C ARG A 101 14.62 -11.42 16.28
N CYS A 102 13.51 -10.95 16.89
CA CYS A 102 13.50 -10.43 18.25
C CYS A 102 13.84 -11.50 19.31
N LEU A 103 13.40 -12.74 19.09
CA LEU A 103 13.69 -13.86 20.02
C LEU A 103 15.13 -14.35 19.96
N LEU A 104 15.64 -14.53 18.74
CA LEU A 104 16.89 -15.26 18.51
C LEU A 104 18.10 -14.33 18.44
N VAL A 105 17.91 -13.04 18.14
CA VAL A 105 19.00 -12.08 17.99
C VAL A 105 18.88 -11.03 19.08
N PRO A 106 19.83 -10.98 20.04
CA PRO A 106 19.78 -10.02 21.14
C PRO A 106 19.81 -8.57 20.67
N SER A 107 19.10 -7.71 21.38
CA SER A 107 19.06 -6.25 21.17
C SER A 107 18.64 -5.83 19.76
N THR A 108 17.91 -6.67 19.05
CA THR A 108 17.38 -6.40 17.72
C THR A 108 16.35 -5.28 17.76
N LYS A 109 16.43 -4.39 16.78
CA LYS A 109 15.51 -3.24 16.61
C LYS A 109 14.92 -3.28 15.21
N ILE A 110 13.62 -3.53 15.12
CA ILE A 110 12.90 -3.64 13.85
C ILE A 110 11.92 -2.48 13.74
N VAL A 111 11.99 -1.76 12.63
CA VAL A 111 10.98 -0.75 12.25
C VAL A 111 10.22 -1.24 11.03
N ILE A 112 8.90 -1.22 11.12
CA ILE A 112 7.98 -1.60 10.05
C ILE A 112 7.29 -0.33 9.57
N VAL A 113 7.38 -0.07 8.27
CA VAL A 113 6.78 1.08 7.61
C VAL A 113 5.88 0.61 6.46
N GLY A 114 4.80 1.31 6.24
CA GLY A 114 3.90 1.16 5.11
C GLY A 114 3.36 2.52 4.73
N ALA A 115 2.82 2.69 3.54
CA ALA A 115 2.28 3.96 3.07
C ALA A 115 1.23 4.54 4.02
N ALA A 116 0.29 3.70 4.45
CA ALA A 116 -0.66 4.03 5.52
C ALA A 116 -0.33 3.22 6.76
N PHE A 117 -0.44 3.83 7.93
CA PHE A 117 -0.23 3.15 9.21
C PHE A 117 -1.14 1.92 9.39
N ARG A 118 -2.32 1.94 8.79
CA ARG A 118 -3.25 0.80 8.74
C ARG A 118 -2.61 -0.44 8.11
N GLN A 119 -1.79 -0.30 7.05
CA GLN A 119 -1.11 -1.42 6.40
C GLN A 119 -0.06 -2.04 7.33
N SER A 120 0.74 -1.22 7.98
CA SER A 120 1.72 -1.69 8.97
C SER A 120 1.07 -2.39 10.18
N LYS A 121 -0.16 -2.01 10.54
CA LYS A 121 -0.93 -2.68 11.60
C LYS A 121 -1.28 -4.13 11.28
N VAL A 122 -1.45 -4.50 10.00
CA VAL A 122 -1.77 -5.88 9.60
C VAL A 122 -0.68 -6.85 10.04
N ILE A 123 0.59 -6.47 9.92
CA ILE A 123 1.70 -7.31 10.40
C ILE A 123 1.57 -7.54 11.92
N PHE A 124 1.19 -6.50 12.68
CA PHE A 124 0.98 -6.62 14.12
C PHE A 124 -0.26 -7.43 14.50
N GLU A 125 -1.28 -7.52 13.64
CA GLU A 125 -2.41 -8.43 13.85
C GLU A 125 -1.98 -9.88 13.75
N TYR A 126 -1.12 -10.21 12.79
CA TYR A 126 -0.50 -11.53 12.72
C TYR A 126 0.43 -11.79 13.91
N MET A 127 1.24 -10.81 14.34
CA MET A 127 2.08 -10.96 15.52
C MET A 127 1.25 -11.23 16.78
N ASP A 128 0.12 -10.55 16.97
CA ASP A 128 -0.81 -10.75 18.09
C ASP A 128 -1.43 -12.15 18.05
N THR A 129 -1.85 -12.60 16.88
CA THR A 129 -2.41 -13.95 16.68
C THR A 129 -1.38 -15.04 17.01
N ILE A 130 -0.14 -14.89 16.52
CA ILE A 130 0.95 -15.82 16.81
C ILE A 130 1.27 -15.80 18.30
N TRP A 131 1.40 -14.63 18.91
CA TRP A 131 1.71 -14.48 20.32
C TRP A 131 0.67 -15.15 21.23
N LYS A 132 -0.62 -15.00 20.93
CA LYS A 132 -1.71 -15.65 21.68
C LYS A 132 -1.64 -17.17 21.63
N ASN A 133 -1.18 -17.72 20.51
CA ASN A 133 -1.13 -19.17 20.26
C ASN A 133 0.24 -19.82 20.54
N ALA A 134 1.23 -19.06 20.99
CA ALA A 134 2.59 -19.52 21.23
C ALA A 134 2.98 -19.47 22.71
N PRO A 135 2.83 -20.58 23.47
CA PRO A 135 3.10 -20.60 24.92
C PRO A 135 4.52 -20.20 25.28
N ILE A 136 5.52 -20.64 24.50
CA ILE A 136 6.94 -20.29 24.73
C ILE A 136 7.16 -18.79 24.53
N LEU A 137 6.61 -18.22 23.45
CA LEU A 137 6.70 -16.79 23.21
C LEU A 137 6.05 -15.98 24.35
N ARG A 138 4.88 -16.40 24.83
CA ARG A 138 4.19 -15.75 25.95
C ARG A 138 4.97 -15.83 27.26
N SER A 139 5.76 -16.88 27.49
CA SER A 139 6.59 -17.01 28.69
C SER A 139 7.74 -15.99 28.73
N VAL A 140 8.27 -15.58 27.57
CA VAL A 140 9.37 -14.60 27.46
C VAL A 140 8.90 -13.20 27.08
N CYS A 141 7.66 -13.06 26.61
CA CYS A 141 7.02 -11.82 26.19
C CYS A 141 5.65 -11.74 26.86
N SER A 142 5.62 -11.17 28.07
CA SER A 142 4.42 -11.04 28.90
C SER A 142 3.35 -10.11 28.29
N ASP A 143 2.18 -10.07 28.89
CA ASP A 143 1.06 -9.18 28.46
C ASP A 143 1.48 -7.71 28.42
N SER A 144 2.42 -7.28 29.26
CA SER A 144 2.93 -5.91 29.29
C SER A 144 3.90 -5.59 28.15
N SER A 145 4.53 -6.58 27.52
CA SER A 145 5.51 -6.45 26.44
C SER A 145 5.05 -7.06 25.12
N GLY A 146 3.91 -7.74 25.11
CA GLY A 146 3.25 -8.32 23.94
C GLY A 146 2.86 -7.29 22.86
N PRO A 147 2.33 -7.75 21.73
CA PRO A 147 1.94 -6.85 20.66
C PRO A 147 0.87 -5.85 21.09
N ARG A 148 1.22 -4.57 21.10
CA ARG A 148 0.32 -3.45 21.43
C ARG A 148 0.03 -2.65 20.18
N ARG A 149 -1.20 -2.23 20.02
CA ARG A 149 -1.70 -1.45 18.89
C ARG A 149 -2.26 -0.12 19.42
N ASP A 150 -1.37 0.87 19.54
CA ASP A 150 -1.76 2.23 19.91
C ASP A 150 -2.18 3.04 18.66
N VAL A 151 -2.68 4.24 18.88
CA VAL A 151 -3.16 5.12 17.79
C VAL A 151 -2.03 5.55 16.88
N ASP A 152 -0.88 5.88 17.46
CA ASP A 152 0.29 6.46 16.77
C ASP A 152 1.43 5.47 16.50
N ARG A 153 1.40 4.29 17.10
CA ARG A 153 2.42 3.25 16.91
C ARG A 153 1.94 1.88 17.37
N CYS A 154 2.50 0.83 16.77
CA CYS A 154 2.38 -0.52 17.31
C CYS A 154 3.74 -0.97 17.82
N THR A 155 3.80 -1.68 18.93
CA THR A 155 5.06 -2.12 19.55
C THR A 155 4.95 -3.52 20.10
N MET A 156 6.04 -4.28 19.98
CA MET A 156 6.26 -5.56 20.67
C MET A 156 7.68 -5.58 21.21
N ARG A 157 7.87 -6.05 22.43
CA ARG A 157 9.19 -6.18 23.05
C ARG A 157 9.45 -7.60 23.51
N VAL A 158 10.68 -8.06 23.27
CA VAL A 158 11.18 -9.35 23.76
C VAL A 158 12.55 -9.07 24.37
N ASN A 159 12.65 -9.05 25.67
CA ASN A 159 13.83 -8.57 26.39
C ASN A 159 14.26 -7.17 25.89
N ASP A 160 15.52 -7.05 25.45
CA ASP A 160 16.08 -5.80 24.90
C ASP A 160 15.74 -5.59 23.43
N SER A 161 15.14 -6.59 22.76
CA SER A 161 14.72 -6.50 21.37
C SER A 161 13.31 -5.92 21.24
N TRP A 162 13.06 -5.21 20.15
CA TRP A 162 11.73 -4.69 19.88
C TRP A 162 11.42 -4.63 18.37
N ALA A 163 10.15 -4.76 18.05
CA ALA A 163 9.58 -4.44 16.75
C ALA A 163 8.55 -3.32 16.90
N MET A 164 8.56 -2.36 15.99
CA MET A 164 7.69 -1.20 16.01
C MET A 164 7.17 -0.89 14.62
N ALA A 165 5.86 -0.67 14.49
CA ALA A 165 5.28 -0.05 13.31
C ALA A 165 4.97 1.41 13.59
N VAL A 166 5.30 2.27 12.64
CA VAL A 166 5.13 3.72 12.73
C VAL A 166 4.51 4.28 11.45
N PRO A 167 3.68 5.32 11.54
CA PRO A 167 3.20 6.02 10.37
C PRO A 167 4.34 6.78 9.69
N LEU A 168 4.35 6.77 8.37
CA LEU A 168 5.35 7.50 7.56
C LEU A 168 5.16 9.00 7.62
N GLY A 169 3.94 9.49 7.73
CA GLY A 169 3.57 10.91 7.65
C GLY A 169 4.30 11.83 8.61
N ASP A 170 4.99 11.25 9.61
CA ASP A 170 5.82 11.98 10.57
C ASP A 170 7.29 11.55 10.46
N GLY A 171 7.94 11.90 9.37
CA GLY A 171 9.38 11.66 9.19
C GLY A 171 10.22 12.12 10.37
N SER A 172 9.76 13.09 11.19
CA SER A 172 10.45 13.58 12.38
C SER A 172 10.45 12.54 13.51
N LYS A 173 9.37 11.80 13.72
CA LYS A 173 9.29 10.73 14.74
C LYS A 173 10.18 9.54 14.39
N ILE A 174 10.41 9.32 13.12
CA ILE A 174 11.24 8.25 12.63
C ILE A 174 12.72 8.65 12.71
N ARG A 175 13.09 9.87 12.37
CA ARG A 175 14.50 10.34 12.30
C ARG A 175 15.35 10.13 13.57
N GLY A 176 14.76 9.89 14.73
CA GLY A 176 15.47 9.58 15.98
C GLY A 176 15.62 8.10 16.28
N LEU A 177 14.96 7.22 15.54
CA LEU A 177 14.97 5.79 15.80
C LEU A 177 16.20 5.14 15.12
N ARG A 178 16.96 4.37 15.86
CA ARG A 178 17.98 3.49 15.30
C ARG A 178 17.38 2.10 15.13
N ALA A 179 17.31 1.61 13.91
CA ALA A 179 16.83 0.29 13.58
C ALA A 179 17.95 -0.54 12.96
N HIS A 180 17.97 -1.83 13.28
CA HIS A 180 18.87 -2.80 12.66
C HIS A 180 18.21 -3.47 11.45
N THR A 181 16.89 -3.53 11.46
CA THR A 181 16.09 -4.03 10.36
C THR A 181 14.95 -3.07 10.06
N ILE A 182 14.78 -2.75 8.80
CA ILE A 182 13.67 -1.98 8.27
C ILE A 182 12.85 -2.90 7.41
N ILE A 183 11.54 -2.89 7.59
CA ILE A 183 10.58 -3.61 6.75
C ILE A 183 9.67 -2.57 6.10
N ALA A 184 9.82 -2.38 4.80
CA ALA A 184 8.95 -1.53 4.00
C ALA A 184 7.91 -2.43 3.31
N ASP A 185 6.70 -2.50 3.88
CA ASP A 185 5.61 -3.32 3.35
C ASP A 185 4.71 -2.49 2.44
N GLU A 186 4.18 -3.13 1.41
CA GLU A 186 3.47 -2.49 0.29
C GLU A 186 4.25 -1.31 -0.30
N PHE A 187 5.51 -1.57 -0.62
CA PHE A 187 6.51 -0.58 -1.06
C PHE A 187 6.07 0.25 -2.25
N ASN A 188 5.23 -0.32 -3.12
CA ASN A 188 4.67 0.40 -4.26
C ASN A 188 3.91 1.68 -3.86
N SER A 189 3.31 1.68 -2.68
CA SER A 189 2.54 2.81 -2.16
C SER A 189 3.38 3.76 -1.29
N ILE A 190 4.62 3.40 -0.95
CA ILE A 190 5.51 4.25 -0.15
C ILE A 190 6.17 5.29 -1.06
N PRO A 191 6.07 6.60 -0.78
CA PRO A 191 6.81 7.61 -1.53
C PRO A 191 8.32 7.36 -1.48
N VAL A 192 8.96 7.31 -2.66
CA VAL A 192 10.36 6.91 -2.78
C VAL A 192 11.32 7.85 -2.06
N ASP A 193 11.05 9.14 -2.08
CA ASP A 193 11.82 10.17 -1.40
C ASP A 193 11.79 10.01 0.14
N ILE A 194 10.64 9.59 0.71
CA ILE A 194 10.58 9.21 2.14
C ILE A 194 11.45 7.99 2.41
N TYR A 195 11.35 6.98 1.55
CA TYR A 195 12.14 5.78 1.74
C TYR A 195 13.64 6.09 1.71
N GLU A 196 14.11 6.83 0.73
CA GLU A 196 15.53 7.13 0.54
C GLU A 196 16.08 8.12 1.58
N THR A 197 15.33 9.17 1.92
CA THR A 197 15.85 10.22 2.83
C THR A 197 15.66 9.92 4.30
N VAL A 198 14.63 9.16 4.65
CA VAL A 198 14.29 8.88 6.06
C VAL A 198 14.60 7.43 6.41
N VAL A 199 14.07 6.49 5.65
CA VAL A 199 14.11 5.07 5.98
C VAL A 199 15.51 4.48 5.78
N ALA A 200 16.15 4.74 4.67
CA ALA A 200 17.51 4.26 4.39
C ALA A 200 18.55 4.77 5.40
N GLY A 201 18.34 5.98 5.94
CA GLY A 201 19.22 6.56 6.95
C GLY A 201 19.26 5.83 8.30
N PHE A 202 18.23 5.04 8.66
CA PHE A 202 18.20 4.31 9.95
C PHE A 202 19.17 3.15 10.01
N ALA A 203 19.38 2.52 8.86
CA ALA A 203 20.26 1.36 8.74
C ALA A 203 21.74 1.75 8.57
N ALA A 204 22.09 3.03 8.58
CA ALA A 204 23.45 3.48 8.33
C ALA A 204 24.42 3.19 9.49
N VAL A 205 23.93 3.01 10.72
CA VAL A 205 24.76 2.73 11.89
C VAL A 205 24.59 1.30 12.33
N SER A 206 25.65 0.49 12.27
CA SER A 206 25.63 -0.91 12.70
C SER A 206 25.31 -1.08 14.20
N ALA A 207 24.77 -2.22 14.57
CA ALA A 207 24.38 -2.52 15.95
C ALA A 207 25.54 -2.38 16.96
N ASN A 208 26.76 -2.78 16.55
CA ASN A 208 27.96 -2.75 17.38
C ASN A 208 29.13 -2.15 16.60
N PRO A 209 29.17 -0.82 16.34
CA PRO A 209 30.15 -0.21 15.44
C PRO A 209 31.59 -0.43 15.93
N THR A 210 31.85 -0.34 17.23
CA THR A 210 33.20 -0.54 17.80
C THR A 210 33.69 -1.99 17.61
N GLN A 211 32.82 -2.96 17.79
CA GLN A 211 33.17 -4.38 17.59
C GLN A 211 33.39 -4.66 16.12
N ASN A 212 32.51 -4.18 15.23
CA ASN A 212 32.62 -4.35 13.80
C ASN A 212 33.94 -3.78 13.25
N VAL A 213 34.36 -2.60 13.73
CA VAL A 213 35.65 -2.01 13.36
C VAL A 213 36.81 -2.89 13.79
N LYS A 214 36.80 -3.43 15.01
CA LYS A 214 37.83 -4.35 15.50
C LYS A 214 37.90 -5.63 14.68
N GLU A 215 36.76 -6.20 14.36
CA GLU A 215 36.66 -7.42 13.57
C GLU A 215 37.05 -7.19 12.10
N ALA A 216 36.66 -6.08 11.50
CA ALA A 216 37.13 -5.72 10.16
C ALA A 216 38.66 -5.53 10.11
N ALA A 217 39.25 -4.92 11.15
CA ALA A 217 40.70 -4.80 11.25
C ALA A 217 41.36 -6.18 11.41
N LYS A 218 40.81 -7.07 12.24
CA LYS A 218 41.27 -8.43 12.42
C LYS A 218 41.20 -9.25 11.11
N ARG A 219 40.08 -9.14 10.38
CA ARG A 219 39.89 -9.77 9.08
C ARG A 219 40.99 -9.33 8.11
N LYS A 220 41.23 -8.01 8.03
CA LYS A 220 42.23 -7.44 7.14
C LYS A 220 43.65 -7.97 7.43
N VAL A 221 44.00 -8.10 8.73
CA VAL A 221 45.28 -8.67 9.15
C VAL A 221 45.39 -10.15 8.78
N LEU A 222 44.35 -10.96 9.07
CA LEU A 222 44.34 -12.39 8.75
C LEU A 222 44.30 -12.67 7.24
N GLN A 223 43.68 -11.81 6.45
CA GLN A 223 43.74 -11.88 4.98
C GLN A 223 45.14 -11.57 4.45
N GLN A 224 45.84 -10.61 5.03
CA GLN A 224 47.21 -10.26 4.67
C GLN A 224 48.24 -11.35 5.04
N SER A 225 47.99 -12.05 6.18
CA SER A 225 48.84 -13.17 6.60
C SER A 225 48.54 -14.49 5.88
N GLY A 226 47.45 -14.57 5.14
CA GLY A 226 47.01 -15.80 4.48
C GLY A 226 46.26 -16.79 5.38
N ASP A 227 45.99 -16.43 6.65
CA ASP A 227 45.33 -17.29 7.65
C ASP A 227 43.81 -17.23 7.57
N TRP A 228 43.23 -16.37 6.68
CA TRP A 228 41.81 -16.25 6.50
C TRP A 228 41.26 -17.37 5.61
N ASN A 229 40.28 -18.12 6.11
CA ASN A 229 39.68 -19.24 5.41
C ASN A 229 38.17 -19.01 5.15
N GLU A 230 37.59 -19.86 4.29
CA GLU A 230 36.20 -19.77 3.86
C GLU A 230 35.21 -19.86 5.03
N ARG A 231 35.51 -20.67 6.05
CA ARG A 231 34.67 -20.80 7.26
C ARG A 231 34.68 -19.53 8.10
N MET A 232 35.81 -18.83 8.17
CA MET A 232 35.91 -17.54 8.85
C MET A 232 35.17 -16.44 8.07
N GLU A 233 35.14 -16.55 6.74
CA GLU A 233 34.34 -15.66 5.90
C GLU A 233 32.84 -15.88 6.13
N ASP A 234 32.37 -17.11 6.18
CA ASP A 234 30.98 -17.45 6.49
C ASP A 234 30.59 -16.96 7.89
N ASP A 235 31.43 -17.18 8.90
CA ASP A 235 31.22 -16.69 10.26
C ASP A 235 31.23 -15.16 10.33
N TYR A 236 31.96 -14.48 9.47
CA TYR A 236 32.00 -13.02 9.38
C TYR A 236 30.77 -12.46 8.68
N GLN A 237 30.30 -13.10 7.61
CA GLN A 237 29.08 -12.71 6.88
C GLN A 237 27.80 -12.98 7.69
N ASP A 238 27.77 -13.99 8.53
CA ASP A 238 26.67 -14.24 9.48
C ASP A 238 26.55 -13.15 10.57
N ARG A 239 27.55 -12.31 10.71
CA ARG A 239 27.55 -11.15 11.63
C ARG A 239 26.89 -9.95 10.97
N GLN A 240 25.66 -9.96 11.03
CA GLN A 240 24.60 -8.97 10.90
C GLN A 240 25.02 -7.58 10.43
N SER A 241 25.01 -7.41 9.13
CA SER A 241 24.74 -6.10 8.53
C SER A 241 23.29 -5.69 8.84
N ASN A 242 23.04 -4.39 8.96
CA ASN A 242 21.69 -3.90 9.01
C ASN A 242 20.93 -4.34 7.76
N GLN A 243 19.63 -4.54 7.90
CA GLN A 243 18.79 -5.07 6.82
C GLN A 243 17.75 -4.07 6.38
N SER A 244 17.48 -4.04 5.09
CA SER A 244 16.38 -3.30 4.50
C SER A 244 15.55 -4.24 3.65
N ILE A 245 14.42 -4.67 4.17
CA ILE A 245 13.48 -5.59 3.52
C ILE A 245 12.43 -4.76 2.81
N ILE A 246 12.34 -4.93 1.49
CA ILE A 246 11.30 -4.32 0.66
C ILE A 246 10.29 -5.40 0.32
N SER A 247 9.01 -5.17 0.61
CA SER A 247 7.93 -6.11 0.35
C SER A 247 6.76 -5.42 -0.34
N GLY A 248 6.07 -6.13 -1.21
CA GLY A 248 4.88 -5.58 -1.84
C GLY A 248 4.31 -6.46 -2.95
N THR A 249 3.23 -5.95 -3.53
CA THR A 249 2.62 -6.48 -4.75
C THR A 249 3.19 -5.72 -5.95
N CYS A 250 3.35 -6.36 -7.09
CA CYS A 250 3.81 -5.69 -8.31
C CYS A 250 2.82 -4.61 -8.75
N GLY A 251 3.34 -3.59 -9.39
CA GLY A 251 2.59 -2.52 -10.02
C GLY A 251 3.00 -2.31 -11.47
N TYR A 252 2.96 -1.07 -11.93
CA TYR A 252 3.34 -0.73 -13.29
C TYR A 252 4.85 -0.55 -13.44
N GLY A 253 5.38 -0.85 -14.64
CA GLY A 253 6.81 -0.83 -14.94
C GLY A 253 7.48 0.54 -14.87
N PHE A 254 6.71 1.64 -14.83
CA PHE A 254 7.19 3.00 -14.64
C PHE A 254 7.22 3.45 -13.16
N GLU A 255 6.65 2.66 -12.24
CA GLU A 255 6.65 2.99 -10.82
C GLU A 255 8.02 2.71 -10.18
N HIS A 256 8.29 3.41 -9.08
CA HIS A 256 9.58 3.30 -8.39
C HIS A 256 9.90 1.87 -7.93
N PHE A 257 8.89 1.07 -7.54
CA PHE A 257 9.12 -0.32 -7.14
C PHE A 257 9.66 -1.17 -8.29
N ALA A 258 9.15 -0.97 -9.52
CA ALA A 258 9.69 -1.61 -10.71
C ALA A 258 11.13 -1.15 -11.00
N SER A 259 11.44 0.13 -10.77
CA SER A 259 12.80 0.67 -10.88
C SER A 259 13.76 -0.01 -9.89
N TYR A 260 13.36 -0.13 -8.61
CA TYR A 260 14.12 -0.86 -7.61
C TYR A 260 14.33 -2.33 -7.96
N TRP A 261 13.29 -2.99 -8.49
CA TRP A 261 13.39 -4.36 -8.96
C TRP A 261 14.41 -4.49 -10.09
N LYS A 262 14.41 -3.58 -11.07
CA LYS A 262 15.40 -3.55 -12.15
C LYS A 262 16.82 -3.34 -11.60
N LYS A 263 17.01 -2.42 -10.65
CA LYS A 263 18.29 -2.18 -9.97
C LYS A 263 18.80 -3.43 -9.26
N TYR A 264 17.98 -4.06 -8.43
CA TYR A 264 18.35 -5.27 -7.69
C TYR A 264 18.71 -6.42 -8.64
N LYS A 265 17.87 -6.64 -9.64
CA LYS A 265 18.09 -7.63 -10.68
C LYS A 265 19.43 -7.41 -11.39
N SER A 266 19.66 -6.22 -11.90
CA SER A 266 20.88 -5.89 -12.62
C SER A 266 22.11 -5.97 -11.70
N THR A 267 22.00 -5.59 -10.44
CA THR A 267 23.08 -5.75 -9.44
C THR A 267 23.47 -7.22 -9.27
N ILE A 268 22.47 -8.11 -9.14
CA ILE A 268 22.72 -9.56 -8.99
C ILE A 268 23.32 -10.12 -10.28
N GLN A 269 22.75 -9.81 -11.44
CA GLN A 269 23.19 -10.33 -12.75
C GLN A 269 24.57 -9.85 -13.17
N SER A 270 24.90 -8.60 -12.88
CA SER A 270 26.20 -8.01 -13.20
C SER A 270 27.29 -8.29 -12.16
N HIS A 271 26.96 -9.07 -11.11
CA HIS A 271 27.86 -9.33 -9.99
C HIS A 271 28.34 -8.03 -9.31
N GLY A 272 27.42 -7.08 -9.14
CA GLY A 272 27.64 -5.85 -8.39
C GLY A 272 28.14 -4.65 -9.21
N ASP A 273 28.04 -4.68 -10.53
CA ASP A 273 28.36 -3.53 -11.38
C ASP A 273 27.30 -2.42 -11.17
N PHE A 274 27.71 -1.37 -10.48
CA PHE A 274 26.81 -0.28 -10.14
C PHE A 274 26.32 0.51 -11.37
N LYS A 275 27.19 0.69 -12.37
CA LYS A 275 26.81 1.40 -13.59
C LYS A 275 25.69 0.70 -14.34
N LYS A 276 25.81 -0.62 -14.53
CA LYS A 276 24.75 -1.43 -15.14
C LYS A 276 23.46 -1.44 -14.34
N ALA A 277 23.55 -1.41 -13.01
CA ALA A 277 22.37 -1.35 -12.14
C ALA A 277 21.63 -0.01 -12.30
N ALA A 278 22.34 1.09 -12.41
CA ALA A 278 21.78 2.42 -12.62
C ALA A 278 21.17 2.57 -14.01
N GLU A 279 21.91 2.17 -15.06
CA GLU A 279 21.43 2.18 -16.44
C GLU A 279 20.14 1.36 -16.63
N ALA A 280 20.04 0.19 -15.96
CA ALA A 280 18.84 -0.65 -16.00
C ALA A 280 17.60 0.03 -15.42
N ALA A 281 17.78 1.00 -14.52
CA ALA A 281 16.72 1.80 -13.94
C ALA A 281 16.39 3.07 -14.71
N GLY A 282 17.23 3.42 -15.71
CA GLY A 282 17.12 4.66 -16.46
C GLY A 282 17.76 5.86 -15.76
N ASP A 283 18.61 5.62 -14.76
CA ASP A 283 19.35 6.69 -14.08
C ASP A 283 20.57 7.05 -14.95
N ASP A 284 20.75 8.34 -15.23
CA ASP A 284 21.92 8.88 -15.91
C ASP A 284 22.99 9.24 -14.86
N ILE A 285 24.06 8.47 -14.83
CA ILE A 285 25.15 8.69 -13.86
C ILE A 285 26.44 8.94 -14.61
N ASP A 286 26.82 10.21 -14.72
CA ASP A 286 28.00 10.64 -15.44
C ASP A 286 29.31 10.31 -14.70
N GLU A 287 29.34 10.38 -13.37
CA GLU A 287 30.54 10.08 -12.58
C GLU A 287 30.22 9.21 -11.35
N ILE A 288 30.80 8.00 -11.31
CA ILE A 288 30.72 7.10 -10.16
C ILE A 288 32.08 7.06 -9.46
N PRO A 289 32.14 7.41 -8.15
CA PRO A 289 33.36 7.26 -7.37
C PRO A 289 33.89 5.82 -7.41
N GLU A 290 35.21 5.64 -7.47
CA GLU A 290 35.83 4.33 -7.66
C GLU A 290 35.49 3.30 -6.57
N TYR A 291 35.27 3.78 -5.33
CA TYR A 291 34.86 2.92 -4.21
C TYR A 291 33.41 2.44 -4.29
N MET A 292 32.58 3.04 -5.14
CA MET A 292 31.20 2.65 -5.40
C MET A 292 31.01 1.78 -6.63
N LYS A 293 32.07 1.52 -7.40
CA LYS A 293 31.98 0.79 -8.68
C LYS A 293 31.46 -0.63 -8.54
N ARG A 294 31.56 -1.23 -7.38
CA ARG A 294 31.06 -2.59 -7.12
C ARG A 294 30.26 -2.66 -5.82
N LEU A 295 29.03 -3.13 -5.94
CA LEU A 295 28.17 -3.50 -4.80
C LEU A 295 28.44 -4.96 -4.42
N ASP A 296 28.26 -5.27 -3.14
CA ASP A 296 28.24 -6.67 -2.69
C ASP A 296 26.91 -7.31 -3.14
N TRP A 297 26.90 -7.87 -4.34
CA TRP A 297 25.72 -8.46 -4.95
C TRP A 297 25.15 -9.65 -4.15
N LYS A 298 25.97 -10.33 -3.34
CA LYS A 298 25.56 -11.45 -2.50
C LYS A 298 24.64 -11.00 -1.37
N SER A 299 24.68 -9.74 -1.00
CA SER A 299 23.80 -9.12 -0.01
C SER A 299 22.38 -8.82 -0.52
N PHE A 300 22.19 -8.85 -1.85
CA PHE A 300 20.91 -8.62 -2.50
C PHE A 300 20.18 -9.93 -2.77
N SER A 301 18.86 -9.89 -2.71
CA SER A 301 18.00 -11.01 -3.12
C SER A 301 16.69 -10.48 -3.69
N VAL A 302 16.17 -11.13 -4.72
CA VAL A 302 14.85 -10.89 -5.28
C VAL A 302 14.04 -12.16 -5.18
N ILE A 303 13.08 -12.16 -4.28
CA ILE A 303 12.17 -13.27 -4.04
C ILE A 303 10.86 -12.95 -4.76
N ARG A 304 10.54 -13.68 -5.80
CA ARG A 304 9.31 -13.56 -6.55
C ARG A 304 8.51 -14.86 -6.45
N VAL A 305 7.28 -14.76 -5.94
CA VAL A 305 6.39 -15.92 -5.75
C VAL A 305 5.08 -15.69 -6.51
N PRO A 306 5.01 -16.02 -7.81
CA PRO A 306 3.77 -16.00 -8.55
C PRO A 306 2.86 -17.15 -8.11
N TYR A 307 1.56 -17.02 -8.41
CA TYR A 307 0.56 -18.02 -8.06
C TYR A 307 0.92 -19.44 -8.51
N GLU A 308 1.52 -19.57 -9.71
CA GLU A 308 1.90 -20.86 -10.29
C GLU A 308 2.94 -21.63 -9.47
N LEU A 309 3.67 -20.96 -8.56
CA LEU A 309 4.63 -21.58 -7.65
C LEU A 309 4.05 -21.90 -6.27
N ILE A 310 2.80 -21.51 -6.02
CA ILE A 310 2.13 -21.78 -4.75
C ILE A 310 1.57 -23.19 -4.79
N PRO A 311 1.76 -24.01 -3.75
CA PRO A 311 1.22 -25.36 -3.69
C PRO A 311 -0.31 -25.37 -3.85
N GLU A 312 -0.83 -26.36 -4.55
CA GLU A 312 -2.27 -26.58 -4.72
C GLU A 312 -2.97 -26.72 -3.36
N GLY A 313 -4.13 -26.11 -3.21
CA GLY A 313 -4.90 -26.13 -1.97
C GLY A 313 -4.42 -25.15 -0.89
N PHE A 314 -3.33 -24.42 -1.12
CA PHE A 314 -2.91 -23.33 -0.21
C PHE A 314 -3.80 -22.08 -0.37
N MET A 315 -4.20 -21.81 -1.59
CA MET A 315 -5.16 -20.76 -1.93
C MET A 315 -6.46 -21.41 -2.44
N ASP A 316 -7.55 -20.67 -2.43
CA ASP A 316 -8.74 -21.10 -3.13
C ASP A 316 -8.50 -21.02 -4.65
N ASP A 317 -8.10 -22.14 -5.23
CA ASP A 317 -7.76 -22.24 -6.66
C ASP A 317 -8.95 -21.90 -7.56
N GLN A 318 -10.19 -22.14 -7.11
CA GLN A 318 -11.39 -21.75 -7.86
C GLN A 318 -11.54 -20.21 -7.87
N GLN A 319 -11.24 -19.53 -6.76
CA GLN A 319 -11.25 -18.07 -6.70
C GLN A 319 -10.18 -17.47 -7.60
N VAL A 320 -8.99 -18.04 -7.63
CA VAL A 320 -7.91 -17.56 -8.50
C VAL A 320 -8.22 -17.78 -9.97
N ALA A 321 -8.72 -18.98 -10.34
CA ALA A 321 -9.16 -19.28 -11.71
C ALA A 321 -10.26 -18.31 -12.18
N ARG A 322 -11.18 -18.00 -11.29
CA ARG A 322 -12.23 -17.04 -11.48
C ARG A 322 -11.69 -15.60 -11.65
N SER A 323 -10.75 -15.18 -10.79
CA SER A 323 -10.09 -13.89 -10.93
C SER A 323 -9.38 -13.78 -12.27
N ARG A 324 -8.72 -14.85 -12.73
CA ARG A 324 -8.08 -14.91 -14.05
C ARG A 324 -9.09 -14.74 -15.20
N ALA A 325 -10.28 -15.30 -15.06
CA ALA A 325 -11.33 -15.21 -16.09
C ALA A 325 -12.03 -13.83 -16.10
N THR A 326 -12.02 -13.09 -14.99
CA THR A 326 -12.84 -11.88 -14.81
C THR A 326 -12.03 -10.60 -14.68
N MET A 327 -10.77 -10.68 -14.27
CA MET A 327 -9.88 -9.51 -14.15
C MET A 327 -9.24 -9.17 -15.49
N HIS A 328 -8.94 -7.90 -15.68
CA HIS A 328 -8.05 -7.49 -16.76
C HIS A 328 -6.70 -8.20 -16.61
N ASN A 329 -6.16 -8.71 -17.72
CA ASN A 329 -4.95 -9.54 -17.70
C ASN A 329 -3.76 -8.85 -16.99
N GLY A 330 -3.55 -7.54 -17.21
CA GLY A 330 -2.47 -6.80 -16.54
C GLY A 330 -2.64 -6.75 -15.02
N ILE A 331 -3.87 -6.51 -14.54
CA ILE A 331 -4.16 -6.51 -13.10
C ILE A 331 -3.96 -7.92 -12.52
N TYR A 332 -4.41 -8.95 -13.25
CA TYR A 332 -4.17 -10.34 -12.84
C TYR A 332 -2.67 -10.65 -12.74
N GLN A 333 -1.87 -10.20 -13.71
CA GLN A 333 -0.43 -10.39 -13.69
C GLN A 333 0.25 -9.65 -12.52
N MET A 334 -0.21 -8.46 -12.16
CA MET A 334 0.31 -7.72 -11.00
C MET A 334 -0.06 -8.43 -9.69
N GLU A 335 -1.33 -8.80 -9.52
CA GLU A 335 -1.86 -9.32 -8.26
C GLU A 335 -1.48 -10.79 -8.01
N TYR A 336 -1.57 -11.65 -9.04
CA TYR A 336 -1.34 -13.09 -8.93
C TYR A 336 -0.07 -13.56 -9.63
N GLY A 337 0.26 -13.00 -10.77
CA GLY A 337 1.48 -13.34 -11.50
C GLY A 337 2.75 -12.75 -10.90
N ALA A 338 2.64 -11.84 -9.94
CA ALA A 338 3.76 -11.12 -9.35
C ALA A 338 4.70 -10.52 -10.43
N CYS A 339 4.10 -9.90 -11.46
CA CYS A 339 4.79 -9.28 -12.59
C CYS A 339 4.55 -7.78 -12.62
N PHE A 340 5.60 -7.02 -12.89
CA PHE A 340 5.46 -5.61 -13.27
C PHE A 340 4.98 -5.54 -14.72
N THR A 341 3.93 -4.76 -14.98
CA THR A 341 3.30 -4.66 -16.30
C THR A 341 3.59 -3.30 -16.92
N SER A 342 3.43 -3.19 -18.24
CA SER A 342 3.43 -1.91 -18.94
C SER A 342 2.23 -1.05 -18.50
N ASP A 343 2.13 0.16 -19.02
CA ASP A 343 1.04 1.10 -18.70
C ASP A 343 -0.35 0.47 -18.89
N SER A 344 -1.32 0.93 -18.11
CA SER A 344 -2.69 0.41 -18.15
C SER A 344 -3.33 0.54 -19.53
N GLN A 345 -4.16 -0.43 -19.89
CA GLN A 345 -5.03 -0.35 -21.06
C GLN A 345 -6.39 0.31 -20.73
N GLY A 346 -6.53 0.88 -19.53
CA GLY A 346 -7.70 1.62 -19.13
C GLY A 346 -7.96 2.84 -20.00
N PHE A 347 -9.18 3.34 -19.98
CA PHE A 347 -9.53 4.58 -20.66
C PHE A 347 -8.70 5.77 -20.18
N PHE A 348 -8.36 5.78 -18.88
CA PHE A 348 -7.38 6.69 -18.29
C PHE A 348 -6.09 5.93 -18.02
N LYS A 349 -5.05 6.26 -18.76
CA LYS A 349 -3.72 5.65 -18.54
C LYS A 349 -3.10 6.14 -17.25
N ARG A 350 -2.39 5.26 -16.53
CA ARG A 350 -1.69 5.66 -15.30
C ARG A 350 -0.68 6.78 -15.55
N SER A 351 0.10 6.69 -16.63
CA SER A 351 1.04 7.75 -17.02
C SER A 351 0.36 9.11 -17.23
N LEU A 352 -0.85 9.13 -17.80
CA LEU A 352 -1.63 10.35 -17.95
C LEU A 352 -2.04 10.92 -16.58
N ILE A 353 -2.54 10.07 -15.69
CA ILE A 353 -2.96 10.48 -14.33
C ILE A 353 -1.78 11.04 -13.54
N GLU A 354 -0.64 10.34 -13.52
CA GLU A 354 0.57 10.80 -12.83
C GLU A 354 1.13 12.11 -13.43
N SER A 355 0.97 12.31 -14.72
CA SER A 355 1.36 13.56 -15.35
C SER A 355 0.50 14.76 -14.92
N CYS A 356 -0.66 14.53 -14.30
CA CYS A 356 -1.56 15.52 -13.74
C CYS A 356 -1.32 15.79 -12.25
N VAL A 357 -0.35 15.14 -11.62
CA VAL A 357 0.07 15.46 -10.26
C VAL A 357 0.88 16.74 -10.28
N ALA A 358 0.46 17.75 -9.53
CA ALA A 358 1.16 19.03 -9.45
C ALA A 358 2.49 18.84 -8.70
N HIS A 359 3.59 18.88 -9.46
CA HIS A 359 4.94 18.66 -8.91
C HIS A 359 6.00 19.30 -9.82
N ASP A 360 7.08 19.81 -9.26
CA ASP A 360 8.18 20.45 -9.98
C ASP A 360 8.72 19.63 -11.16
N ARG A 361 8.78 18.29 -11.01
CA ARG A 361 9.21 17.40 -12.08
C ARG A 361 8.35 17.48 -13.35
N ASN A 362 7.07 17.86 -13.21
CA ASN A 362 6.16 17.96 -14.34
C ASN A 362 6.34 19.28 -15.11
N CYS A 363 6.92 20.31 -14.50
CA CYS A 363 7.23 21.58 -15.18
C CYS A 363 8.39 21.45 -16.18
N GLN A 364 9.24 20.45 -16.03
CA GLN A 364 10.35 20.18 -16.95
C GLN A 364 9.88 19.54 -18.27
N ALA A 365 8.64 19.04 -18.33
CA ALA A 365 8.08 18.48 -19.55
C ALA A 365 7.79 19.60 -20.57
N ALA A 366 8.39 19.52 -21.74
CA ALA A 366 8.25 20.52 -22.78
C ALA A 366 6.75 20.72 -23.19
N GLY A 367 6.29 21.97 -23.20
CA GLY A 367 4.93 22.33 -23.59
C GLY A 367 3.86 22.15 -22.52
N TRP A 368 4.22 21.87 -21.29
CA TRP A 368 3.26 21.81 -20.20
C TRP A 368 3.01 23.19 -19.55
N PRO A 369 1.79 23.45 -19.09
CA PRO A 369 1.47 24.70 -18.41
C PRO A 369 2.23 24.87 -17.11
N SER A 370 2.58 26.11 -16.74
CA SER A 370 3.35 26.44 -15.55
C SER A 370 2.66 26.00 -14.24
N TRP A 371 1.33 26.01 -14.19
CA TRP A 371 0.58 25.57 -12.99
C TRP A 371 0.73 24.08 -12.65
N CYS A 372 1.21 23.23 -13.58
CA CYS A 372 1.56 21.85 -13.28
C CYS A 372 2.74 21.74 -12.31
N ALA A 373 3.56 22.78 -12.21
CA ALA A 373 4.70 22.85 -11.30
C ALA A 373 4.32 23.31 -9.89
N ASP A 374 3.20 24.02 -9.74
CA ASP A 374 2.77 24.56 -8.45
C ASP A 374 2.16 23.47 -7.57
N PRO A 375 2.93 22.86 -6.66
CA PRO A 375 2.42 21.80 -5.82
C PRO A 375 1.35 22.35 -4.86
N PHE A 376 0.34 21.54 -4.60
CA PHE A 376 -0.67 21.85 -3.61
C PHE A 376 -0.98 20.60 -2.77
N ASP A 377 -1.53 20.82 -1.58
CA ASP A 377 -1.92 19.79 -0.64
C ASP A 377 -3.44 19.71 -0.57
N PRO A 378 -4.03 18.55 -0.22
CA PRO A 378 -5.43 18.47 0.16
C PRO A 378 -5.76 19.43 1.30
N VAL A 379 -7.00 19.86 1.37
CA VAL A 379 -7.47 20.77 2.41
C VAL A 379 -8.76 20.26 3.04
N THR A 380 -8.94 20.48 4.33
CA THR A 380 -10.20 20.18 5.05
C THR A 380 -11.10 21.43 5.15
N ARG A 381 -10.60 22.57 4.71
CA ARG A 381 -11.32 23.83 4.63
C ARG A 381 -10.89 24.60 3.39
N GLY A 382 -11.84 25.11 2.62
CA GLY A 382 -11.58 25.93 1.44
C GLY A 382 -11.13 27.35 1.77
N ASP A 383 -10.53 28.01 0.77
CA ASP A 383 -10.31 29.45 0.80
C ASP A 383 -11.69 30.16 0.77
N PRO A 384 -11.95 31.13 1.67
CA PRO A 384 -13.20 31.88 1.65
C PRO A 384 -13.50 32.60 0.33
N ASN A 385 -12.46 32.92 -0.45
CA ASN A 385 -12.59 33.54 -1.78
C ASN A 385 -12.55 32.52 -2.92
N GLY A 386 -12.34 31.23 -2.62
CA GLY A 386 -12.30 30.17 -3.59
C GLY A 386 -13.69 29.79 -4.11
N ARG A 387 -13.72 29.02 -5.18
CA ARG A 387 -14.95 28.45 -5.76
C ARG A 387 -14.80 26.94 -5.81
N TYR A 388 -15.76 26.23 -5.22
CA TYR A 388 -15.70 24.78 -5.08
C TYR A 388 -16.93 24.11 -5.67
N VAL A 389 -16.73 22.91 -6.21
CA VAL A 389 -17.80 22.02 -6.68
C VAL A 389 -17.70 20.71 -5.96
N PHE A 390 -18.82 20.18 -5.50
CA PHE A 390 -18.91 18.84 -4.91
C PHE A 390 -19.50 17.89 -5.95
N GLY A 391 -18.86 16.75 -6.14
CA GLY A 391 -19.40 15.62 -6.89
C GLY A 391 -19.67 14.46 -5.92
N ILE A 392 -20.86 13.90 -5.98
CA ILE A 392 -21.32 12.88 -5.04
C ILE A 392 -21.89 11.70 -5.80
N ASP A 393 -21.35 10.52 -5.51
CA ASP A 393 -21.92 9.23 -5.86
C ASP A 393 -22.54 8.60 -4.60
N PRO A 394 -23.87 8.63 -4.43
CA PRO A 394 -24.55 8.06 -3.28
C PRO A 394 -24.59 6.55 -3.43
N ALA A 395 -24.00 5.84 -2.47
CA ALA A 395 -23.95 4.39 -2.49
C ALA A 395 -25.30 3.72 -2.29
N SER A 396 -25.53 2.66 -3.03
CA SER A 396 -26.48 1.60 -2.68
C SER A 396 -25.94 0.67 -1.57
N GLU A 397 -26.62 -0.40 -1.24
CA GLU A 397 -26.30 -1.23 -0.05
C GLU A 397 -24.91 -1.85 0.00
N GLN A 398 -24.23 -2.02 -1.13
CA GLN A 398 -22.94 -2.73 -1.23
C GLN A 398 -21.77 -1.84 -1.69
N ASP A 399 -22.04 -0.65 -2.21
CA ASP A 399 -21.06 0.27 -2.74
C ASP A 399 -20.68 1.34 -1.70
N ASN A 400 -19.63 2.10 -1.93
CA ASN A 400 -19.25 3.21 -1.06
C ASN A 400 -19.95 4.49 -1.51
N PHE A 401 -20.40 5.27 -0.55
CA PHE A 401 -20.69 6.68 -0.76
C PHE A 401 -19.38 7.40 -1.02
N ALA A 402 -19.27 8.14 -2.12
CA ALA A 402 -18.09 8.91 -2.46
C ALA A 402 -18.43 10.39 -2.65
N LEU A 403 -17.56 11.26 -2.13
CA LEU A 403 -17.63 12.71 -2.28
C LEU A 403 -16.26 13.24 -2.68
N ILE A 404 -16.22 14.00 -3.76
CA ILE A 404 -15.02 14.67 -4.28
C ILE A 404 -15.27 16.17 -4.31
N ILE A 405 -14.27 16.96 -3.89
CA ILE A 405 -14.31 18.43 -4.01
C ILE A 405 -13.23 18.87 -4.98
N ILE A 406 -13.66 19.66 -5.96
CA ILE A 406 -12.79 20.34 -6.92
C ILE A 406 -12.80 21.84 -6.64
N GLU A 407 -11.62 22.41 -6.50
CA GLU A 407 -11.38 23.85 -6.49
C GLU A 407 -11.23 24.35 -7.92
N ILE A 408 -11.94 25.44 -8.25
CA ILE A 408 -11.95 26.03 -9.58
C ILE A 408 -11.07 27.27 -9.61
N HIS A 409 -10.00 27.21 -10.38
CA HIS A 409 -9.14 28.35 -10.73
C HIS A 409 -9.47 28.85 -12.14
N PRO A 410 -9.08 30.08 -12.50
CA PRO A 410 -9.36 30.61 -13.86
C PRO A 410 -8.85 29.75 -15.01
N GLU A 411 -7.71 29.07 -14.81
CA GLU A 411 -7.03 28.31 -15.88
C GLU A 411 -6.99 26.80 -15.61
N HIS A 412 -7.24 26.36 -14.38
CA HIS A 412 -7.14 24.94 -14.00
C HIS A 412 -8.09 24.59 -12.85
N GLN A 413 -8.14 23.33 -12.53
CA GLN A 413 -8.96 22.75 -11.48
C GLN A 413 -8.08 21.87 -10.58
N ARG A 414 -8.34 21.85 -9.30
CA ARG A 414 -7.59 21.06 -8.31
C ARG A 414 -8.52 20.13 -7.54
N VAL A 415 -8.20 18.85 -7.52
CA VAL A 415 -8.86 17.90 -6.62
C VAL A 415 -8.29 18.12 -5.22
N VAL A 416 -9.02 18.76 -4.34
CA VAL A 416 -8.53 19.21 -3.04
C VAL A 416 -9.02 18.36 -1.86
N TYR A 417 -10.07 17.57 -2.07
CA TYR A 417 -10.64 16.76 -1.01
C TYR A 417 -11.34 15.52 -1.57
N SER A 418 -11.21 14.41 -0.89
CA SER A 418 -11.93 13.17 -1.16
C SER A 418 -12.36 12.51 0.14
N TRP A 419 -13.56 11.97 0.16
CA TRP A 419 -14.09 11.25 1.32
C TRP A 419 -15.00 10.11 0.86
N THR A 420 -14.86 8.96 1.50
CA THR A 420 -15.72 7.81 1.26
C THR A 420 -16.21 7.19 2.57
N THR A 421 -17.37 6.59 2.52
CA THR A 421 -17.93 5.82 3.62
C THR A 421 -18.87 4.72 3.11
N ASN A 422 -19.22 3.79 3.97
CA ASN A 422 -20.21 2.75 3.68
C ASN A 422 -21.04 2.41 4.92
N LYS A 423 -22.11 1.62 4.73
CA LYS A 423 -22.99 1.23 5.84
C LYS A 423 -22.26 0.52 6.99
N LYS A 424 -21.23 -0.28 6.70
CA LYS A 424 -20.46 -0.98 7.74
C LYS A 424 -19.63 0.00 8.57
N ASP A 425 -19.01 0.97 7.91
CA ASP A 425 -18.26 2.03 8.58
C ASP A 425 -19.19 2.88 9.46
N PHE A 426 -20.33 3.29 8.95
CA PHE A 426 -21.35 3.98 9.71
C PHE A 426 -21.80 3.19 10.95
N GLN A 427 -22.11 1.89 10.80
CA GLN A 427 -22.49 1.03 11.92
C GLN A 427 -21.38 0.91 12.97
N SER A 428 -20.13 0.82 12.53
CA SER A 428 -18.97 0.78 13.42
C SER A 428 -18.80 2.09 14.18
N ARG A 429 -18.90 3.24 13.51
CA ARG A 429 -18.83 4.57 14.12
C ARG A 429 -19.98 4.80 15.12
N ARG A 430 -21.20 4.37 14.77
CA ARG A 430 -22.35 4.45 15.66
C ARG A 430 -22.17 3.60 16.91
N ARG A 431 -21.64 2.38 16.78
CA ARG A 431 -21.40 1.47 17.91
C ARG A 431 -20.43 2.05 18.93
N ILE A 432 -19.40 2.76 18.50
CA ILE A 432 -18.40 3.38 19.37
C ILE A 432 -18.73 4.84 19.71
N GLY A 433 -19.94 5.31 19.39
CA GLY A 433 -20.41 6.64 19.74
C GLY A 433 -19.74 7.79 18.98
N LEU A 434 -19.15 7.54 17.80
CA LEU A 434 -18.54 8.57 16.96
C LEU A 434 -19.55 9.30 16.04
N THR A 435 -20.81 8.90 16.02
CA THR A 435 -21.87 9.60 15.29
C THR A 435 -23.19 9.44 16.03
N ASP A 436 -23.97 10.51 16.05
CA ASP A 436 -25.32 10.55 16.62
C ASP A 436 -26.42 10.42 15.52
N ALA A 437 -26.02 10.22 14.25
CA ALA A 437 -26.96 10.07 13.15
C ALA A 437 -27.80 8.79 13.32
N ASN A 438 -29.10 8.91 13.08
CA ASN A 438 -30.04 7.80 13.22
C ASN A 438 -29.97 6.80 12.07
N ASP A 439 -29.66 7.27 10.88
CA ASP A 439 -29.57 6.48 9.66
C ASP A 439 -28.34 6.85 8.83
N TYR A 440 -28.03 6.00 7.86
CA TYR A 440 -26.83 6.14 7.00
C TYR A 440 -26.88 7.42 6.12
N TYR A 441 -28.02 7.74 5.54
CA TYR A 441 -28.14 8.96 4.73
C TYR A 441 -28.09 10.22 5.58
N GLY A 442 -28.66 10.20 6.78
CA GLY A 442 -28.49 11.28 7.75
C GLY A 442 -27.04 11.53 8.13
N PHE A 443 -26.25 10.46 8.27
CA PHE A 443 -24.81 10.56 8.47
C PHE A 443 -24.10 11.21 7.26
N CYS A 444 -24.42 10.79 6.05
CA CYS A 444 -23.85 11.38 4.83
C CYS A 444 -24.27 12.84 4.64
N CYS A 445 -25.55 13.16 4.87
CA CYS A 445 -26.05 14.55 4.85
C CYS A 445 -25.33 15.44 5.85
N ARG A 446 -25.07 14.93 7.06
CA ARG A 446 -24.34 15.67 8.08
C ARG A 446 -22.94 16.03 7.59
N LYS A 447 -22.23 15.10 6.98
CA LYS A 447 -20.90 15.34 6.41
C LYS A 447 -20.94 16.37 5.27
N ILE A 448 -21.91 16.28 4.36
CA ILE A 448 -22.09 17.27 3.29
C ILE A 448 -22.28 18.68 3.86
N ARG A 449 -23.15 18.83 4.87
CA ARG A 449 -23.42 20.13 5.50
C ARG A 449 -22.19 20.68 6.23
N GLU A 450 -21.40 19.83 6.87
CA GLU A 450 -20.15 20.22 7.52
C GLU A 450 -19.13 20.74 6.50
N LEU A 451 -18.99 20.05 5.36
CA LEU A 451 -18.12 20.49 4.28
C LEU A 451 -18.65 21.77 3.62
N TYR A 452 -19.95 21.88 3.41
CA TYR A 452 -20.58 23.08 2.86
C TYR A 452 -20.34 24.35 3.70
N LYS A 453 -20.23 24.20 5.04
CA LYS A 453 -19.90 25.33 5.92
C LYS A 453 -18.45 25.84 5.78
N VAL A 454 -17.54 24.98 5.34
CA VAL A 454 -16.10 25.29 5.31
C VAL A 454 -15.54 25.45 3.91
N PHE A 455 -16.31 25.06 2.88
CA PHE A 455 -15.96 25.26 1.47
C PHE A 455 -17.02 26.17 0.81
N PRO A 456 -16.62 27.30 0.20
CA PRO A 456 -17.55 28.14 -0.60
C PRO A 456 -18.02 27.37 -1.85
N CYS A 457 -18.97 26.46 -1.66
CA CYS A 457 -19.49 25.60 -2.70
C CYS A 457 -20.48 26.34 -3.59
N VAL A 458 -20.22 26.35 -4.90
CA VAL A 458 -21.10 27.00 -5.89
C VAL A 458 -22.11 26.02 -6.48
N ARG A 459 -21.82 24.71 -6.49
CA ARG A 459 -22.71 23.66 -6.97
C ARG A 459 -22.40 22.30 -6.41
N ILE A 460 -23.42 21.50 -6.20
CA ILE A 460 -23.32 20.10 -5.73
C ILE A 460 -23.97 19.21 -6.78
N GLY A 461 -23.20 18.34 -7.42
CA GLY A 461 -23.72 17.30 -8.31
C GLY A 461 -23.93 15.99 -7.57
N ILE A 462 -25.09 15.37 -7.74
CA ILE A 462 -25.44 14.09 -7.10
C ILE A 462 -25.94 13.14 -8.20
N ASP A 463 -25.38 11.91 -8.24
CA ASP A 463 -26.00 10.89 -9.11
C ASP A 463 -27.43 10.60 -8.64
N SER A 464 -28.38 10.71 -9.54
CA SER A 464 -29.79 10.45 -9.28
C SER A 464 -30.10 8.98 -8.96
N GLN A 465 -29.18 8.07 -9.32
CA GLN A 465 -29.30 6.65 -9.04
C GLN A 465 -28.76 6.31 -7.65
N GLY A 466 -28.99 5.10 -7.16
CA GLY A 466 -28.35 4.61 -5.94
C GLY A 466 -28.75 5.31 -4.63
N GLY A 467 -29.77 6.15 -4.61
CA GLY A 467 -30.20 6.88 -3.41
C GLY A 467 -30.06 8.41 -3.51
N GLY A 468 -29.70 8.95 -4.70
CA GLY A 468 -29.50 10.39 -4.88
C GLY A 468 -30.74 11.24 -4.62
N TYR A 469 -31.91 10.75 -4.98
CA TYR A 469 -33.17 11.44 -4.65
C TYR A 469 -33.39 11.50 -3.13
N ALA A 470 -33.20 10.40 -2.40
CA ALA A 470 -33.37 10.37 -0.95
C ALA A 470 -32.34 11.27 -0.25
N LEU A 471 -31.11 11.33 -0.76
CA LEU A 471 -30.08 12.24 -0.25
C LEU A 471 -30.46 13.71 -0.49
N THR A 472 -30.98 14.03 -1.66
CA THR A 472 -31.43 15.39 -2.01
C THR A 472 -32.62 15.84 -1.15
N GLU A 473 -33.61 14.97 -0.95
CA GLU A 473 -34.70 15.23 -0.02
C GLU A 473 -34.21 15.46 1.41
N ALA A 474 -33.28 14.64 1.88
CA ALA A 474 -32.69 14.78 3.22
C ALA A 474 -31.86 16.06 3.39
N LEU A 475 -31.26 16.58 2.31
CA LEU A 475 -30.57 17.88 2.31
C LEU A 475 -31.55 19.07 2.32
N GLY A 476 -32.79 18.90 1.90
CA GLY A 476 -33.87 19.90 1.98
C GLY A 476 -34.69 19.82 3.29
N ASP A 477 -34.60 18.72 4.02
CA ASP A 477 -35.41 18.43 5.17
C ASP A 477 -35.02 19.26 6.41
N SER A 478 -35.95 20.09 6.89
CA SER A 478 -35.75 20.96 8.06
C SER A 478 -35.48 20.19 9.36
N ASP A 479 -36.03 18.98 9.50
CA ASP A 479 -35.87 18.16 10.71
C ASP A 479 -34.47 17.59 10.87
N LYS A 480 -33.68 17.57 9.77
CA LYS A 480 -32.28 17.12 9.74
C LYS A 480 -31.27 18.26 9.83
N MET A 481 -31.73 19.50 9.99
CA MET A 481 -30.86 20.67 10.09
C MET A 481 -30.52 21.01 11.53
N MET A 482 -29.34 21.55 11.74
CA MET A 482 -28.97 22.18 13.00
C MET A 482 -29.37 23.66 12.96
N GLN A 483 -29.49 24.27 14.17
CA GLN A 483 -29.82 25.68 14.29
C GLN A 483 -28.83 26.55 13.46
N GLY A 484 -29.39 27.41 12.61
CA GLY A 484 -28.64 28.31 11.73
C GLY A 484 -28.21 27.71 10.37
N GLU A 485 -28.60 26.48 10.06
CA GLU A 485 -28.42 25.89 8.72
C GLU A 485 -29.59 26.24 7.82
N ARG A 486 -29.31 26.34 6.51
CA ARG A 486 -30.31 26.57 5.47
C ARG A 486 -30.57 25.29 4.68
N PRO A 487 -31.76 25.11 4.11
CA PRO A 487 -32.05 24.03 3.19
C PRO A 487 -31.10 24.10 1.98
N ILE A 488 -30.57 22.95 1.57
CA ILE A 488 -29.79 22.80 0.33
C ILE A 488 -30.72 22.12 -0.67
N LEU A 489 -31.09 22.84 -1.72
CA LEU A 489 -32.20 22.49 -2.61
C LEU A 489 -31.73 22.27 -4.05
N PRO A 490 -32.51 21.54 -4.87
CA PRO A 490 -32.26 21.43 -6.30
C PRO A 490 -32.27 22.79 -7.02
N ILE A 491 -31.52 22.86 -8.12
CA ILE A 491 -31.49 24.04 -9.00
C ILE A 491 -32.90 24.25 -9.60
N ILE A 492 -33.32 25.51 -9.69
CA ILE A 492 -34.56 25.90 -10.35
C ILE A 492 -34.29 25.93 -11.85
N GLU A 493 -34.97 25.06 -12.60
CA GLU A 493 -34.96 25.11 -14.07
C GLU A 493 -35.94 26.17 -14.57
N ASP A 494 -35.52 27.05 -15.49
CA ASP A 494 -36.30 28.18 -16.03
C ASP A 494 -37.72 27.84 -16.53
N LYS A 495 -38.02 26.58 -16.79
CA LYS A 495 -39.33 26.09 -17.25
C LYS A 495 -40.32 25.74 -16.13
N LYS A 496 -39.86 25.71 -14.87
CA LYS A 496 -40.68 25.31 -13.71
C LYS A 496 -40.89 26.44 -12.70
N GLU A 497 -40.61 27.68 -13.09
CA GLU A 497 -40.59 28.86 -12.21
C GLU A 497 -41.90 29.16 -11.47
N LYS A 498 -43.01 28.54 -11.79
CA LYS A 498 -44.30 28.93 -11.20
C LYS A 498 -44.65 28.35 -9.83
N ASP A 499 -44.04 27.28 -9.40
CA ASP A 499 -44.40 26.58 -8.19
C ASP A 499 -43.30 26.46 -7.10
N THR A 500 -42.05 26.86 -7.36
CA THR A 500 -40.93 26.62 -6.44
C THR A 500 -40.39 27.89 -5.77
N ASP A 501 -40.86 29.07 -6.12
CA ASP A 501 -40.40 30.36 -5.54
C ASP A 501 -40.65 30.58 -4.06
N SER A 502 -41.32 29.64 -3.38
CA SER A 502 -41.73 29.81 -1.98
C SER A 502 -40.79 29.19 -0.94
N ILE A 503 -39.85 28.36 -1.35
CA ILE A 503 -38.95 27.66 -0.40
C ILE A 503 -37.62 28.41 -0.27
N ALA A 504 -37.41 29.06 0.88
CA ALA A 504 -36.14 29.73 1.16
C ALA A 504 -35.03 28.72 1.42
N GLY A 505 -34.00 28.72 0.57
CA GLY A 505 -32.86 27.80 0.69
C GLY A 505 -31.76 28.09 -0.34
N ASP A 506 -30.71 27.30 -0.33
CA ASP A 506 -29.60 27.41 -1.28
C ASP A 506 -29.81 26.43 -2.45
N HIS A 507 -30.29 26.96 -3.60
CA HIS A 507 -30.59 26.15 -4.78
C HIS A 507 -29.33 25.84 -5.61
N ILE A 508 -28.56 24.84 -5.15
CA ILE A 508 -27.23 24.50 -5.71
C ILE A 508 -27.08 23.02 -6.07
N VAL A 509 -28.10 22.19 -5.81
CA VAL A 509 -28.02 20.75 -6.11
C VAL A 509 -28.44 20.46 -7.54
N GLU A 510 -27.61 19.75 -8.28
CA GLU A 510 -27.89 19.24 -9.61
C GLU A 510 -27.94 17.71 -9.60
N LEU A 511 -29.09 17.14 -9.97
CA LEU A 511 -29.25 15.69 -10.08
C LEU A 511 -28.78 15.22 -11.46
N ILE A 512 -27.78 14.36 -11.45
CA ILE A 512 -27.12 13.82 -12.64
C ILE A 512 -27.65 12.41 -12.94
N ASN A 513 -27.91 12.14 -14.20
CA ASN A 513 -28.39 10.82 -14.63
C ASN A 513 -27.38 10.14 -15.56
N PHE A 514 -26.59 9.20 -15.05
CA PHE A 514 -25.65 8.38 -15.80
C PHE A 514 -26.31 7.46 -16.86
N ALA A 515 -27.63 7.24 -16.82
CA ALA A 515 -28.32 6.48 -17.84
C ALA A 515 -28.40 7.22 -19.19
N LYS A 516 -28.17 8.55 -19.20
CA LYS A 516 -28.09 9.35 -20.43
C LYS A 516 -26.72 9.12 -21.09
N ALA A 517 -26.70 8.27 -22.12
CA ALA A 517 -25.45 7.86 -22.80
C ALA A 517 -24.63 9.05 -23.34
N GLU A 518 -25.31 10.09 -23.88
CA GLU A 518 -24.67 11.28 -24.41
C GLU A 518 -23.93 12.05 -23.28
N TRP A 519 -24.60 12.27 -22.15
CA TRP A 519 -23.99 12.93 -21.00
C TRP A 519 -22.78 12.13 -20.47
N THR A 520 -22.93 10.81 -20.34
CA THR A 520 -21.86 9.94 -19.84
C THR A 520 -20.65 9.93 -20.75
N SER A 521 -20.86 9.86 -22.08
CA SER A 521 -19.78 9.97 -23.07
C SER A 521 -19.08 11.33 -22.97
N GLN A 522 -19.85 12.42 -23.02
CA GLN A 522 -19.32 13.79 -22.96
C GLN A 522 -18.56 14.06 -21.66
N ALA A 523 -19.05 13.61 -20.52
CA ALA A 523 -18.42 13.80 -19.21
C ALA A 523 -17.09 13.05 -19.10
N ASN A 524 -17.02 11.80 -19.57
CA ASN A 524 -15.81 10.99 -19.53
C ASN A 524 -14.73 11.47 -20.50
N HIS A 525 -15.09 11.77 -21.73
CA HIS A 525 -14.16 12.37 -22.69
C HIS A 525 -13.71 13.76 -22.25
N GLY A 526 -14.60 14.52 -21.61
CA GLY A 526 -14.29 15.80 -21.00
C GLY A 526 -13.26 15.67 -19.89
N LEU A 527 -13.45 14.75 -18.95
CA LEU A 527 -12.50 14.47 -17.87
C LEU A 527 -11.12 14.07 -18.42
N ARG A 528 -11.09 13.16 -19.41
CA ARG A 528 -9.85 12.75 -20.05
C ARG A 528 -9.16 13.92 -20.75
N LYS A 529 -9.92 14.76 -21.46
CA LYS A 529 -9.39 15.95 -22.11
C LYS A 529 -8.78 16.94 -21.12
N ASP A 530 -9.43 17.17 -19.98
CA ASP A 530 -8.91 18.06 -18.95
C ASP A 530 -7.60 17.52 -18.33
N MET A 531 -7.45 16.21 -18.25
CA MET A 531 -6.18 15.59 -17.87
C MET A 531 -5.10 15.74 -18.96
N GLU A 532 -5.44 15.54 -20.24
CA GLU A 532 -4.52 15.70 -21.36
C GLU A 532 -4.03 17.14 -21.46
N ASP A 533 -4.91 18.12 -21.28
CA ASP A 533 -4.61 19.55 -21.32
C ASP A 533 -4.05 20.11 -20.00
N LYS A 534 -3.90 19.27 -18.97
CA LYS A 534 -3.42 19.65 -17.62
C LYS A 534 -4.31 20.69 -16.93
N ILE A 535 -5.59 20.69 -17.25
CA ILE A 535 -6.59 21.52 -16.59
C ILE A 535 -6.96 20.91 -15.25
N LEU A 536 -7.16 19.58 -15.16
CA LEU A 536 -7.43 18.89 -13.90
C LEU A 536 -6.14 18.39 -13.28
N LEU A 537 -5.86 18.81 -12.04
CA LEU A 537 -4.66 18.47 -11.30
C LEU A 537 -4.99 17.71 -10.00
N PHE A 538 -4.10 16.81 -9.65
CA PHE A 538 -4.10 16.09 -8.36
C PHE A 538 -3.04 16.64 -7.42
N PRO A 539 -3.25 16.60 -6.10
CA PRO A 539 -2.25 17.00 -5.12
C PRO A 539 -1.03 16.09 -5.19
N ARG A 540 0.11 16.64 -4.78
CA ARG A 540 1.34 15.86 -4.63
C ARG A 540 1.21 14.86 -3.48
N PHE A 541 1.96 13.77 -3.60
CA PHE A 541 2.12 12.77 -2.54
C PHE A 541 3.61 12.48 -2.33
N ASP A 542 4.26 13.30 -1.54
CA ASP A 542 5.69 13.25 -1.26
C ASP A 542 5.97 13.51 0.23
N THR A 543 7.25 13.43 0.62
CA THR A 543 7.71 13.64 2.01
C THR A 543 7.30 15.00 2.55
N LEU A 544 7.46 16.03 1.73
CA LEU A 544 7.21 17.40 2.17
C LEU A 544 5.72 17.62 2.41
N SER A 545 4.87 17.17 1.49
CA SER A 545 3.42 17.30 1.64
C SER A 545 2.91 16.52 2.86
N LEU A 546 3.38 15.29 3.07
CA LEU A 546 2.99 14.49 4.24
C LEU A 546 3.44 15.13 5.55
N SER A 547 4.65 15.71 5.61
CA SER A 547 5.12 16.43 6.80
C SER A 547 4.27 17.66 7.10
N ILE A 548 3.92 18.43 6.07
CA ILE A 548 3.06 19.60 6.20
C ILE A 548 1.66 19.21 6.67
N MET A 549 1.09 18.15 6.08
CA MET A 549 -0.23 17.62 6.45
C MET A 549 -0.26 17.12 7.89
N SER A 550 0.74 16.34 8.31
CA SER A 550 0.85 15.85 9.68
C SER A 550 0.90 17.00 10.70
N GLU A 551 1.68 18.06 10.43
CA GLU A 551 1.73 19.24 11.32
C GLU A 551 0.40 19.99 11.34
N LYS A 552 -0.25 20.21 10.20
CA LYS A 552 -1.56 20.84 10.11
C LYS A 552 -2.62 20.03 10.86
N ASP A 553 -2.60 18.71 10.74
CA ASP A 553 -3.51 17.80 11.44
C ASP A 553 -3.34 17.90 12.96
N LYS A 554 -2.10 17.92 13.47
CA LYS A 554 -1.83 18.11 14.90
C LYS A 554 -2.35 19.45 15.44
N ILE A 555 -2.13 20.52 14.69
CA ILE A 555 -2.61 21.87 15.07
C ILE A 555 -4.14 21.88 15.07
N SER A 556 -4.77 21.34 14.04
CA SER A 556 -6.23 21.28 13.91
C SER A 556 -6.85 20.44 15.01
N PHE A 557 -6.29 19.29 15.31
CA PHE A 557 -6.77 18.41 16.38
C PHE A 557 -6.66 19.11 17.75
N LYS A 558 -5.54 19.77 18.03
CA LYS A 558 -5.34 20.52 19.26
C LYS A 558 -6.40 21.61 19.40
N GLN A 559 -6.65 22.39 18.36
CA GLN A 559 -7.65 23.45 18.35
C GLN A 559 -9.08 22.91 18.59
N LEU A 560 -9.42 21.80 17.96
CA LEU A 560 -10.74 21.15 18.15
C LEU A 560 -10.88 20.57 19.56
N ARG A 561 -9.85 19.94 20.08
CA ARG A 561 -9.81 19.41 21.44
C ARG A 561 -10.01 20.51 22.49
N ASP A 562 -9.31 21.63 22.32
CA ASP A 562 -9.38 22.75 23.24
C ASP A 562 -10.76 23.44 23.22
N LYS A 563 -11.47 23.38 22.07
CA LYS A 563 -12.81 23.97 21.92
C LYS A 563 -13.95 23.04 22.31
N LEU A 564 -13.86 21.76 22.01
CA LEU A 564 -14.98 20.80 22.04
C LEU A 564 -14.78 19.68 23.05
N GLY A 565 -13.60 19.57 23.66
CA GLY A 565 -13.20 18.40 24.45
C GLY A 565 -12.73 17.24 23.58
N GLU A 566 -11.97 16.32 24.18
CA GLU A 566 -11.28 15.25 23.47
C GLU A 566 -12.22 14.31 22.70
N SER A 567 -13.30 13.86 23.32
CA SER A 567 -14.27 12.95 22.69
C SER A 567 -15.01 13.58 21.50
N ASN A 568 -15.36 14.87 21.58
CA ASN A 568 -16.03 15.57 20.50
C ASN A 568 -15.06 15.96 19.37
N ALA A 569 -13.82 16.28 19.70
CA ALA A 569 -12.79 16.54 18.71
C ALA A 569 -12.51 15.28 17.86
N LEU A 570 -12.41 14.11 18.49
CA LEU A 570 -12.24 12.83 17.78
C LEU A 570 -13.42 12.47 16.87
N ARG A 571 -14.64 12.88 17.22
CA ARG A 571 -15.84 12.67 16.38
C ARG A 571 -15.82 13.48 15.08
N LEU A 572 -15.30 14.70 15.14
CA LEU A 572 -15.34 15.66 14.04
C LEU A 572 -14.04 15.72 13.24
N TYR A 573 -12.98 15.13 13.77
CA TYR A 573 -11.66 15.25 13.18
C TYR A 573 -11.55 14.44 11.89
N ASP A 574 -11.22 15.17 10.82
CA ASP A 574 -10.96 14.65 9.49
C ASP A 574 -9.50 14.94 9.16
N THR A 575 -8.72 13.94 8.82
CA THR A 575 -7.30 14.09 8.60
C THR A 575 -6.97 14.42 7.15
N LEU A 576 -5.98 15.26 6.93
CA LEU A 576 -5.43 15.54 5.61
C LEU A 576 -4.75 14.28 5.05
N GLU A 577 -4.14 13.47 5.92
CA GLU A 577 -3.57 12.17 5.54
C GLU A 577 -4.64 11.24 4.98
N ASP A 578 -5.81 11.15 5.62
CA ASP A 578 -6.92 10.34 5.10
C ASP A 578 -7.39 10.85 3.73
N SER A 579 -7.51 12.17 3.56
CA SER A 579 -7.94 12.76 2.29
C SER A 579 -6.95 12.49 1.15
N VAL A 580 -5.65 12.56 1.40
CA VAL A 580 -4.66 12.25 0.35
C VAL A 580 -4.67 10.77 -0.03
N MET A 581 -4.87 9.88 0.94
CA MET A 581 -5.00 8.44 0.67
C MET A 581 -6.25 8.13 -0.15
N GLU A 582 -7.37 8.80 0.12
CA GLU A 582 -8.59 8.67 -0.67
C GLU A 582 -8.39 9.18 -2.12
N ILE A 583 -7.58 10.21 -2.33
CA ILE A 583 -7.22 10.69 -3.67
C ILE A 583 -6.29 9.70 -4.40
N GLU A 584 -5.35 9.05 -3.69
CA GLU A 584 -4.55 7.97 -4.29
C GLU A 584 -5.42 6.77 -4.70
N GLU A 585 -6.40 6.40 -3.88
CA GLU A 585 -7.38 5.37 -4.26
C GLU A 585 -8.25 5.80 -5.45
N LEU A 586 -8.63 7.08 -5.56
CA LEU A 586 -9.30 7.62 -6.74
C LEU A 586 -8.44 7.45 -8.01
N LYS A 587 -7.15 7.73 -7.95
CA LYS A 587 -6.23 7.51 -9.08
C LYS A 587 -6.18 6.03 -9.49
N ASN A 588 -6.22 5.12 -8.51
CA ASN A 588 -6.27 3.68 -8.76
C ASN A 588 -7.60 3.25 -9.41
N GLU A 589 -8.74 3.80 -8.99
CA GLU A 589 -10.03 3.54 -9.63
C GLU A 589 -10.05 4.00 -11.10
N LEU A 590 -9.52 5.20 -11.39
CA LEU A 590 -9.44 5.75 -12.75
C LEU A 590 -8.70 4.80 -13.71
N VAL A 591 -7.60 4.22 -13.28
CA VAL A 591 -6.79 3.27 -14.07
C VAL A 591 -7.59 2.02 -14.47
N THR A 592 -8.56 1.62 -13.65
CA THR A 592 -9.37 0.40 -13.89
C THR A 592 -10.53 0.61 -14.85
N VAL A 593 -10.88 1.86 -15.13
CA VAL A 593 -12.01 2.18 -16.03
C VAL A 593 -11.68 1.81 -17.47
N ILE A 594 -12.51 0.96 -18.06
CA ILE A 594 -12.45 0.57 -19.48
C ILE A 594 -13.62 1.17 -20.26
N MET A 595 -13.34 1.57 -21.47
CA MET A 595 -14.38 1.98 -22.42
C MET A 595 -14.74 0.79 -23.30
N SER A 596 -16.02 0.49 -23.42
CA SER A 596 -16.54 -0.53 -24.32
C SER A 596 -17.71 0.04 -25.12
N THR A 597 -17.91 -0.48 -26.32
CA THR A 597 -19.04 -0.09 -27.16
C THR A 597 -20.09 -1.19 -27.10
N THR A 598 -21.33 -0.83 -26.80
CA THR A 598 -22.45 -1.76 -26.84
C THR A 598 -22.83 -2.14 -28.28
N ALA A 599 -23.58 -3.21 -28.47
CA ALA A 599 -24.09 -3.64 -29.79
C ALA A 599 -24.90 -2.55 -30.52
N THR A 600 -25.43 -1.57 -29.76
CA THR A 600 -26.16 -0.42 -30.29
C THR A 600 -25.27 0.79 -30.58
N GLY A 601 -23.95 0.67 -30.52
CA GLY A 601 -22.98 1.75 -30.78
C GLY A 601 -22.82 2.75 -29.61
N ARG A 602 -23.41 2.51 -28.45
CA ARG A 602 -23.28 3.39 -27.29
C ARG A 602 -22.00 3.08 -26.51
N GLU A 603 -21.28 4.13 -26.14
CA GLU A 603 -20.13 4.00 -25.25
C GLU A 603 -20.55 3.70 -23.82
N ARG A 604 -19.81 2.82 -23.20
CA ARG A 604 -19.98 2.44 -21.80
C ARG A 604 -18.64 2.49 -21.09
N PHE A 605 -18.58 3.27 -20.02
CA PHE A 605 -17.41 3.39 -19.14
C PHE A 605 -17.67 2.60 -17.87
N ASP A 606 -16.89 1.57 -17.64
CA ASP A 606 -17.14 0.68 -16.52
C ASP A 606 -15.86 -0.03 -16.06
N THR A 607 -15.89 -0.63 -14.89
CA THR A 607 -14.80 -1.46 -14.39
C THR A 607 -15.01 -2.92 -14.82
N PRO A 608 -13.93 -3.72 -14.86
CA PRO A 608 -14.03 -5.15 -15.15
C PRO A 608 -15.01 -5.88 -14.23
N GLU A 609 -15.75 -6.84 -14.76
CA GLU A 609 -16.66 -7.68 -13.97
C GLU A 609 -15.87 -8.61 -13.05
N ILE A 610 -16.23 -8.63 -11.78
CA ILE A 610 -15.71 -9.56 -10.78
C ILE A 610 -16.86 -10.43 -10.32
N LYS A 611 -16.65 -11.75 -10.21
CA LYS A 611 -17.64 -12.60 -9.55
C LYS A 611 -17.42 -12.51 -8.03
N LEU A 612 -18.43 -12.17 -7.26
CA LEU A 612 -18.40 -12.10 -5.81
C LEU A 612 -18.44 -13.51 -5.18
N GLU A 613 -18.02 -13.62 -3.92
CA GLU A 613 -18.06 -14.88 -3.14
C GLU A 613 -19.43 -15.53 -3.11
N THR A 614 -20.49 -14.77 -3.29
CA THR A 614 -21.88 -15.24 -3.38
C THR A 614 -22.25 -15.89 -4.71
N GLY A 615 -21.32 -16.03 -5.65
CA GLY A 615 -21.57 -16.55 -6.99
C GLY A 615 -22.21 -15.53 -7.95
N ARG A 616 -22.60 -14.35 -7.48
CA ARG A 616 -23.13 -13.27 -8.31
C ARG A 616 -22.00 -12.51 -9.01
N LYS A 617 -22.27 -12.02 -10.22
CA LYS A 617 -21.37 -11.11 -10.91
C LYS A 617 -21.39 -9.76 -10.19
N GLY A 618 -20.22 -9.26 -9.80
CA GLY A 618 -20.00 -7.91 -9.31
C GLY A 618 -18.99 -7.18 -10.19
N ARG A 619 -18.70 -5.96 -9.85
CA ARG A 619 -17.68 -5.12 -10.52
C ARG A 619 -16.70 -4.58 -9.52
N MET A 620 -15.53 -4.16 -9.99
CA MET A 620 -14.63 -3.38 -9.16
C MET A 620 -15.31 -2.05 -8.82
N ARG A 621 -14.99 -1.52 -7.66
CA ARG A 621 -15.54 -0.24 -7.20
C ARG A 621 -15.06 0.89 -8.10
N LYS A 622 -15.94 1.84 -8.33
CA LYS A 622 -15.69 3.04 -9.14
C LYS A 622 -16.39 4.28 -8.57
N ASP A 623 -16.72 4.25 -7.30
CA ASP A 623 -17.57 5.25 -6.65
C ASP A 623 -16.89 6.62 -6.63
N ARG A 624 -15.58 6.67 -6.34
CA ARG A 624 -14.78 7.92 -6.39
C ARG A 624 -14.65 8.45 -7.81
N TYR A 625 -14.44 7.54 -8.77
CA TYR A 625 -14.39 7.92 -10.19
C TYR A 625 -15.71 8.54 -10.63
N SER A 626 -16.86 7.96 -10.28
CA SER A 626 -18.19 8.53 -10.62
C SER A 626 -18.36 9.92 -10.02
N ALA A 627 -17.99 10.10 -8.75
CA ALA A 627 -18.03 11.38 -8.07
C ALA A 627 -17.11 12.43 -8.76
N LEU A 628 -15.91 12.02 -9.21
CA LEU A 628 -15.00 12.91 -9.94
C LEU A 628 -15.57 13.32 -11.30
N VAL A 629 -16.15 12.38 -12.05
CA VAL A 629 -16.78 12.67 -13.35
C VAL A 629 -17.87 13.72 -13.22
N ILE A 630 -18.71 13.61 -12.18
CA ILE A 630 -19.76 14.59 -11.85
C ILE A 630 -19.14 15.95 -11.54
N ALA A 631 -18.19 15.99 -10.60
CA ALA A 631 -17.56 17.25 -10.16
C ALA A 631 -16.86 17.96 -11.33
N ASN A 632 -16.08 17.22 -12.14
CA ASN A 632 -15.37 17.78 -13.28
C ASN A 632 -16.34 18.31 -14.34
N MET A 633 -17.40 17.57 -14.67
CA MET A 633 -18.37 18.03 -15.67
C MET A 633 -19.04 19.34 -15.25
N ILE A 634 -19.44 19.46 -13.99
CA ILE A 634 -20.03 20.71 -13.45
C ILE A 634 -19.01 21.85 -13.44
N ALA A 635 -17.77 21.59 -13.05
CA ALA A 635 -16.70 22.58 -13.06
C ALA A 635 -16.49 23.13 -14.48
N ARG A 636 -16.49 22.26 -15.49
CA ARG A 636 -16.42 22.65 -16.92
C ARG A 636 -17.58 23.56 -17.36
N LEU A 637 -18.81 23.22 -16.94
CA LEU A 637 -19.99 24.03 -17.24
C LEU A 637 -19.89 25.44 -16.62
N ILE A 638 -19.38 25.51 -15.38
CA ILE A 638 -19.20 26.81 -14.69
C ILE A 638 -18.18 27.69 -15.41
N HIS A 639 -17.14 27.10 -15.99
CA HIS A 639 -16.16 27.83 -16.81
C HIS A 639 -16.66 28.21 -18.18
N ARG A 640 -17.83 27.72 -18.59
CA ARG A 640 -18.38 27.88 -19.96
C ARG A 640 -17.42 27.40 -21.07
N GLU A 641 -16.43 26.61 -20.72
CA GLU A 641 -15.45 26.02 -21.62
C GLU A 641 -15.78 24.53 -21.82
N ILE A 642 -16.94 24.26 -22.48
CA ILE A 642 -17.17 22.92 -23.00
C ILE A 642 -16.38 22.84 -24.30
N PRO A 643 -15.25 22.08 -24.36
CA PRO A 643 -14.63 21.89 -25.66
C PRO A 643 -15.62 21.22 -26.60
N PRO A 644 -15.59 21.58 -27.90
CA PRO A 644 -16.44 20.92 -28.86
C PRO A 644 -16.27 19.42 -28.76
N PRO A 645 -17.34 18.62 -28.86
CA PRO A 645 -17.24 17.18 -28.79
C PRO A 645 -16.18 16.74 -29.79
N MET A 646 -15.17 15.99 -29.27
CA MET A 646 -14.13 15.46 -30.17
C MET A 646 -14.73 14.33 -31.01
N TYR A 647 -15.42 14.71 -32.10
CA TYR A 647 -15.85 13.75 -33.12
C TYR A 647 -14.69 13.22 -33.96
N ASN A 648 -13.46 13.69 -33.74
CA ASN A 648 -12.30 13.35 -34.54
C ASN A 648 -11.53 12.20 -33.90
N ASN A 649 -11.52 11.10 -34.62
CA ASN A 649 -10.70 9.90 -34.43
C ASN A 649 -11.23 8.79 -33.48
N ILE A 650 -12.52 8.55 -33.49
CA ILE A 650 -13.06 7.26 -33.07
C ILE A 650 -12.88 6.21 -34.20
N GLY A 651 -11.76 6.27 -34.88
CA GLY A 651 -11.39 5.28 -35.89
C GLY A 651 -10.38 4.23 -35.41
N THR A 652 -9.78 4.47 -34.28
CA THR A 652 -8.98 3.42 -33.63
C THR A 652 -9.89 2.61 -32.74
N VAL A 653 -10.54 1.61 -33.34
CA VAL A 653 -10.89 0.38 -32.60
C VAL A 653 -9.63 0.02 -31.84
N ILE A 654 -9.61 0.27 -30.53
CA ILE A 654 -8.61 -0.35 -29.67
C ILE A 654 -8.89 -1.82 -29.80
N LYS A 655 -8.19 -2.51 -30.72
CA LYS A 655 -8.10 -3.97 -30.66
C LYS A 655 -7.75 -4.24 -29.22
N PRO A 656 -8.40 -5.20 -28.54
CA PRO A 656 -7.96 -5.60 -27.21
C PRO A 656 -6.49 -5.97 -27.39
N GLY A 657 -5.62 -5.01 -27.04
CA GLY A 657 -4.18 -5.16 -27.20
C GLY A 657 -3.77 -6.28 -26.28
N VAL A 658 -2.99 -7.18 -26.81
CA VAL A 658 -2.24 -8.14 -25.98
C VAL A 658 -1.43 -7.25 -25.01
N PHE A 659 -1.68 -7.42 -23.73
CA PHE A 659 -0.89 -6.76 -22.70
C PHE A 659 0.54 -7.30 -22.86
N GLU A 660 1.45 -6.48 -23.33
CA GLU A 660 2.85 -6.85 -23.35
C GLU A 660 3.34 -6.86 -21.90
N VAL A 661 3.33 -8.03 -21.32
CA VAL A 661 4.11 -8.29 -20.10
C VAL A 661 5.56 -8.14 -20.52
N ASP A 662 6.31 -7.27 -19.84
CA ASP A 662 7.74 -7.11 -20.09
C ASP A 662 8.38 -8.50 -20.13
N PRO A 663 8.98 -8.90 -21.28
CA PRO A 663 9.57 -10.24 -21.42
C PRO A 663 10.61 -10.52 -20.34
N SER A 664 11.25 -9.48 -19.79
CA SER A 664 12.17 -9.59 -18.67
C SER A 664 11.49 -10.10 -17.39
N ASN A 665 10.18 -9.90 -17.24
CA ASN A 665 9.40 -10.44 -16.12
C ASN A 665 9.13 -11.95 -16.26
N GLN A 666 9.06 -12.47 -17.48
CA GLN A 666 8.84 -13.90 -17.71
C GLN A 666 10.09 -14.76 -17.46
N MET A 667 11.28 -14.20 -17.70
CA MET A 667 12.55 -14.93 -17.53
C MET A 667 12.94 -15.18 -16.06
N TYR A 668 12.30 -14.50 -15.13
CA TYR A 668 12.61 -14.57 -13.69
C TYR A 668 11.84 -15.63 -12.91
N VAL A 669 11.01 -16.40 -13.56
CA VAL A 669 10.32 -17.52 -12.91
C VAL A 669 11.31 -18.65 -12.66
N GLY A 670 12.06 -18.52 -11.61
CA GLY A 670 12.64 -19.68 -10.96
C GLY A 670 14.13 -19.98 -11.19
N GLN A 671 14.79 -19.60 -12.28
CA GLN A 671 16.16 -20.05 -12.50
C GLN A 671 17.23 -19.21 -11.79
N GLU A 672 17.10 -17.91 -11.75
CA GLU A 672 18.12 -17.05 -11.10
C GLU A 672 17.93 -16.94 -9.59
N TRP A 673 16.69 -17.01 -9.14
CA TRP A 673 16.39 -17.12 -7.73
C TRP A 673 16.92 -18.42 -7.11
N MET A 674 16.89 -19.52 -7.86
CA MET A 674 17.45 -20.79 -7.43
C MET A 674 18.98 -20.87 -7.55
N SER A 675 19.61 -20.07 -8.38
CA SER A 675 21.08 -20.01 -8.47
C SER A 675 21.71 -19.24 -7.32
N SER A 676 20.98 -18.33 -6.66
CA SER A 676 21.43 -17.65 -5.44
C SER A 676 21.25 -18.51 -4.17
N VAL A 677 20.42 -19.54 -4.24
CA VAL A 677 20.23 -20.52 -3.19
C VAL A 677 21.08 -21.74 -3.55
N ASN A 678 22.23 -21.89 -2.94
CA ASN A 678 23.00 -23.14 -3.00
C ASN A 678 22.14 -24.26 -2.44
N SER A 679 21.27 -24.85 -3.24
CA SER A 679 20.57 -26.06 -2.85
C SER A 679 19.65 -26.66 -3.89
N THR A 680 19.75 -27.81 -3.97
CA THR A 680 18.96 -29.01 -4.25
C THR A 680 17.52 -28.97 -3.70
N VAL A 681 16.78 -27.86 -3.84
CA VAL A 681 15.35 -27.87 -3.56
C VAL A 681 14.64 -27.61 -4.89
N CYS A 682 14.48 -28.68 -5.66
CA CYS A 682 13.59 -28.68 -6.80
C CYS A 682 12.13 -28.63 -6.29
N PHE A 683 11.49 -27.46 -6.38
CA PHE A 683 10.03 -27.39 -6.36
C PHE A 683 9.48 -27.92 -7.70
N GLY A 684 9.54 -29.23 -7.86
CA GLY A 684 9.06 -29.90 -9.05
C GLY A 684 7.59 -30.29 -8.92
N ILE A 685 6.68 -29.33 -8.98
CA ILE A 685 5.31 -29.61 -9.39
C ILE A 685 4.96 -28.56 -10.45
N LYS A 686 5.19 -28.91 -11.71
CA LYS A 686 4.60 -28.19 -12.83
C LYS A 686 3.11 -28.45 -12.79
N ARG A 687 2.31 -27.44 -12.53
CA ARG A 687 0.89 -27.49 -12.89
C ARG A 687 0.82 -27.48 -14.41
N HIS A 688 0.33 -28.56 -14.99
CA HIS A 688 -0.02 -28.57 -16.41
C HIS A 688 -1.20 -27.60 -16.63
N PRO A 689 -1.15 -26.77 -17.68
CA PRO A 689 -2.32 -25.98 -18.06
C PRO A 689 -3.38 -26.96 -18.58
N GLN A 690 -4.54 -26.97 -17.96
CA GLN A 690 -5.79 -27.45 -18.57
C GLN A 690 -6.44 -26.33 -19.36
#